data_b6892debdbfc523bfb74cb600b500c44
#
_entry.id   b6892debdbfc523bfb74cb600b500c44
#
_cell.length_a   1.000
_cell.length_b   1.000
_cell.length_c   1.000
_cell.angle_alpha   90.00
_cell.angle_beta   90.00
_cell.angle_gamma   90.00
#
_symmetry.space_group_name_H-M   'P 1'
#
loop_
_entity.id
_entity.type
_entity.pdbx_description
1 polymer ?
#
loop_
_entity_poly.entity_id
_entity_poly.type
_entity_poly.pdbx_seq_one_letter_code
_entity_poly.pdbx_strand_id
1 'polypeptide(L)'
;MIAGFLAFSMLATAPESTSAAKVEQGGTKSETNITEYSAATGGAVSGVVTGGAVSEVPTGGAVSASPTPTASAAPTPTATAAPTATATAAPTATPVKAIDKIQIVDTFTNVPYRSSLKKEDFTLAVLYNDGTMDLVHPDSITSVDTSRLGTVTIYLTYKGRKMAYDIHVVPRKASKPLMKKGTTTSMNISWTRLEEAQMYEIYTASQPDGPYTLTATTEKNQYLFENMKPGVIVYVKIRAVASEGAGEESDVAAIAPVPSKVAGVKAVKAAKTSVTLNWQAASGATGYVVYYRTKDGDTFYQGPTSVVTQATVTGLSKGKDYYFMVYAYAADISNTGEASPVILFGTAPASPTIKKVRGGDRRIKVYWKKAAGAVAYRIYLSTKSGSGYKLYTNVSAEDYLRRNVSVPLQKKKYYVKVEAVRTVSGTELASMSTARSAKTAAAKATSTKAKYYKNKKAFKKSTAYKTYKAFRKKVSYAKSIVMPGQITTNVAGFNVARMIPQGITVAGDYMLVSAYDGSKTTESVIFVINRKTKKLCTTVVMPYASHLGGIAYDGTNIWVTYGKNLHSMPFEPIRQAAVNKQKFLEIYRINTVCPMPETVSYVSYYKGMIWAGAYNEKVKKYMYGYQISNKTTRPTLKLKHRMLMPNRTQGVTFTKTGKMIVSRSCQSAKNKSGFMSCVDTYKPTWNFGKYSLKKNARKKTVKVPSMNEGIAICGSYTDLIYESCAFYDCVAPMDRITAFKTKKIS
;
A
#
# COMPACT_ATOMS: atom_id res chain seq x y z
N MET A 1 36.78 23.41 -8.03
CA MET A 1 36.65 24.79 -8.59
C MET A 1 35.21 25.17 -8.46
N ILE A 2 34.88 25.99 -7.45
CA ILE A 2 34.19 27.29 -7.53
C ILE A 2 32.72 27.13 -7.97
N ALA A 3 31.80 27.14 -7.11
CA ALA A 3 31.12 28.21 -6.31
C ALA A 3 30.06 28.99 -7.14
N GLY A 4 28.88 29.16 -6.59
CA GLY A 4 27.90 30.11 -7.08
C GLY A 4 26.54 30.01 -6.34
N PHE A 5 26.43 30.66 -5.22
CA PHE A 5 25.22 31.07 -4.47
C PHE A 5 24.19 31.80 -5.34
N LEU A 6 22.91 31.64 -5.02
CA LEU A 6 22.02 32.80 -4.83
C LEU A 6 20.73 32.38 -4.11
N ALA A 7 20.57 32.97 -2.93
CA ALA A 7 19.34 33.01 -2.13
C ALA A 7 18.44 34.13 -2.62
N PHE A 8 17.12 33.91 -2.56
CA PHE A 8 16.15 35.01 -2.51
C PHE A 8 15.13 34.75 -1.42
N SER A 9 15.19 35.58 -0.42
CA SER A 9 14.18 35.79 0.61
C SER A 9 13.14 36.77 0.08
N MET A 10 11.85 36.51 0.33
CA MET A 10 10.85 37.59 0.46
C MET A 10 9.91 37.31 1.60
N LEU A 11 9.97 38.19 2.56
CA LEU A 11 8.97 38.52 3.57
C LEU A 11 7.69 39.02 2.92
N ALA A 12 6.54 38.64 3.46
CA ALA A 12 5.35 39.51 3.43
C ALA A 12 4.49 39.22 4.68
N THR A 13 4.29 40.23 5.41
CA THR A 13 3.58 40.63 6.59
C THR A 13 2.09 40.28 6.62
N ALA A 14 1.61 39.97 7.83
CA ALA A 14 0.20 39.96 8.23
C ALA A 14 -0.39 41.37 8.38
N PRO A 15 -1.70 41.51 8.46
CA PRO A 15 -2.25 42.41 9.48
C PRO A 15 -3.27 41.75 10.40
N GLU A 16 -3.14 42.12 11.67
CA GLU A 16 -4.15 42.00 12.74
C GLU A 16 -5.35 42.88 12.45
N SER A 17 -6.53 42.46 12.89
CA SER A 17 -7.51 43.40 13.45
C SER A 17 -8.49 42.67 14.37
N THR A 18 -8.50 43.15 15.57
CA THR A 18 -9.38 43.06 16.72
C THR A 18 -10.87 43.26 16.41
N SER A 19 -11.75 42.51 17.07
CA SER A 19 -12.84 43.12 17.85
C SER A 19 -13.62 42.08 18.64
N ALA A 20 -13.79 42.40 19.92
CA ALA A 20 -14.58 41.71 20.89
C ALA A 20 -16.07 42.11 20.81
N ALA A 21 -16.97 41.18 21.05
CA ALA A 21 -18.30 41.48 21.55
C ALA A 21 -18.83 40.34 22.43
N LYS A 22 -19.08 40.64 23.66
CA LYS A 22 -19.84 39.94 24.69
C LYS A 22 -21.32 40.04 24.38
N VAL A 23 -22.10 38.95 24.47
CA VAL A 23 -23.51 39.02 24.93
C VAL A 23 -23.88 37.70 25.62
N GLU A 24 -24.68 37.87 26.65
CA GLU A 24 -25.10 36.93 27.69
C GLU A 24 -26.20 35.93 27.27
N GLN A 25 -26.23 34.86 28.05
CA GLN A 25 -27.32 34.06 28.61
C GLN A 25 -28.68 33.94 27.85
N GLY A 26 -29.13 32.71 27.75
CA GLY A 26 -30.52 32.34 27.53
C GLY A 26 -30.69 30.83 27.46
N GLY A 27 -31.05 30.21 28.60
CA GLY A 27 -31.37 28.79 28.66
C GLY A 27 -32.76 28.50 28.12
N THR A 28 -32.96 27.32 27.58
CA THR A 28 -34.21 26.58 27.69
C THR A 28 -33.97 25.10 27.46
N LYS A 29 -34.52 24.29 28.35
CA LYS A 29 -34.71 22.84 28.25
C LYS A 29 -35.66 22.51 27.10
N SER A 30 -35.39 21.43 26.42
CA SER A 30 -36.46 20.65 25.79
C SER A 30 -36.02 19.19 25.71
N GLU A 31 -36.71 18.37 26.49
CA GLU A 31 -36.88 16.93 26.29
C GLU A 31 -37.76 16.72 25.03
N THR A 32 -37.54 15.62 24.31
CA THR A 32 -38.60 14.76 23.70
C THR A 32 -37.94 13.73 22.87
N ASN A 33 -38.08 12.51 23.23
CA ASN A 33 -39.03 11.46 22.86
C ASN A 33 -38.56 10.59 21.69
N ILE A 34 -38.35 9.35 22.11
CA ILE A 34 -38.29 8.11 21.31
C ILE A 34 -39.69 7.87 20.70
N THR A 35 -39.74 7.53 19.43
CA THR A 35 -40.89 6.83 18.83
C THR A 35 -40.38 5.62 18.07
N GLU A 36 -40.78 4.46 18.60
CA GLU A 36 -40.84 3.18 17.90
C GLU A 36 -41.84 3.27 16.75
N TYR A 37 -41.58 2.59 15.66
CA TYR A 37 -42.62 2.16 14.74
C TYR A 37 -42.45 0.67 14.43
N SER A 38 -43.51 -0.03 14.81
CA SER A 38 -43.76 -1.45 14.62
C SER A 38 -44.47 -1.72 13.27
N ALA A 39 -44.10 -2.83 12.68
CA ALA A 39 -44.77 -3.78 11.81
C ALA A 39 -46.12 -3.46 11.16
N ALA A 40 -46.22 -3.88 9.88
CA ALA A 40 -47.33 -4.71 9.32
C ALA A 40 -46.98 -5.08 7.87
N THR A 41 -46.79 -6.33 7.55
CA THR A 41 -47.70 -7.40 7.05
C THR A 41 -48.28 -7.21 5.64
N GLY A 42 -48.07 -8.24 4.83
CA GLY A 42 -48.91 -8.70 3.71
C GLY A 42 -48.27 -8.56 2.35
N GLY A 43 -48.16 -9.57 1.59
CA GLY A 43 -48.95 -10.57 1.07
C GLY A 43 -48.21 -11.39 0.01
N ALA A 44 -48.53 -12.64 -0.02
CA ALA A 44 -48.12 -13.66 -0.96
C ALA A 44 -48.81 -13.56 -2.32
N VAL A 45 -48.17 -14.13 -3.37
CA VAL A 45 -48.76 -15.05 -4.38
C VAL A 45 -47.59 -15.56 -5.22
N SER A 46 -47.20 -16.80 -5.16
CA SER A 46 -47.57 -17.97 -5.92
C SER A 46 -47.27 -17.91 -7.42
N GLY A 47 -46.42 -18.81 -7.90
CA GLY A 47 -46.17 -19.12 -9.29
C GLY A 47 -45.14 -20.24 -9.45
N VAL A 48 -45.61 -21.46 -9.36
CA VAL A 48 -44.94 -22.74 -9.65
C VAL A 48 -44.84 -22.93 -11.18
N VAL A 49 -43.79 -23.55 -11.69
CA VAL A 49 -43.76 -24.71 -12.61
C VAL A 49 -42.28 -25.03 -12.89
N THR A 50 -41.79 -26.15 -12.39
CA THR A 50 -41.36 -27.44 -12.99
C THR A 50 -40.51 -27.33 -14.24
N GLY A 51 -39.42 -27.97 -14.35
CA GLY A 51 -38.85 -29.29 -14.15
C GLY A 51 -37.59 -29.33 -15.00
N GLY A 52 -36.69 -30.06 -14.72
CA GLY A 52 -36.27 -31.43 -14.89
C GLY A 52 -34.85 -31.43 -15.34
N ALA A 53 -34.03 -31.94 -14.53
CA ALA A 53 -33.33 -33.22 -14.50
C ALA A 53 -32.16 -33.41 -15.48
N VAL A 54 -30.98 -33.49 -14.84
CA VAL A 54 -29.99 -34.60 -14.83
C VAL A 54 -29.25 -34.89 -16.15
N SER A 55 -27.94 -34.82 -16.25
CA SER A 55 -27.00 -35.86 -15.94
C SER A 55 -25.64 -35.60 -16.60
N GLU A 56 -24.61 -35.78 -15.85
CA GLU A 56 -23.37 -36.54 -15.99
C GLU A 56 -22.19 -35.96 -16.83
N VAL A 57 -21.12 -35.89 -16.09
CA VAL A 57 -19.73 -35.85 -16.51
C VAL A 57 -19.36 -37.21 -17.12
N PRO A 58 -18.48 -37.29 -18.13
CA PRO A 58 -17.21 -37.95 -17.81
C PRO A 58 -15.93 -37.24 -18.30
N THR A 59 -14.94 -37.51 -17.54
CA THR A 59 -13.50 -37.35 -17.67
C THR A 59 -12.93 -37.92 -18.99
N GLY A 60 -11.84 -37.35 -19.49
CA GLY A 60 -10.93 -38.03 -20.33
C GLY A 60 -10.12 -37.12 -21.27
N GLY A 61 -8.83 -37.07 -21.02
CA GLY A 61 -7.84 -36.28 -21.71
C GLY A 61 -7.57 -36.68 -23.14
N ALA A 62 -6.85 -35.84 -23.81
CA ALA A 62 -5.65 -36.19 -24.59
C ALA A 62 -5.28 -35.01 -25.50
N VAL A 63 -4.02 -34.72 -25.49
CA VAL A 63 -3.24 -33.88 -26.38
C VAL A 63 -3.49 -34.27 -27.83
N SER A 64 -3.74 -33.29 -28.72
CA SER A 64 -3.63 -33.52 -30.14
C SER A 64 -2.73 -32.48 -30.79
N ALA A 65 -1.68 -32.99 -31.37
CA ALA A 65 -0.68 -32.29 -32.16
C ALA A 65 -1.25 -31.89 -33.55
N SER A 66 -0.76 -30.77 -34.05
CA SER A 66 -1.00 -30.22 -35.38
C SER A 66 -0.43 -31.13 -36.47
N PRO A 67 -1.11 -31.39 -37.58
CA PRO A 67 -0.53 -32.14 -38.69
C PRO A 67 0.23 -31.25 -39.66
N THR A 68 1.42 -31.69 -39.99
CA THR A 68 2.28 -31.25 -41.11
C THR A 68 1.69 -31.69 -42.46
N PRO A 69 1.72 -30.90 -43.54
CA PRO A 69 1.23 -31.34 -44.81
C PRO A 69 2.21 -32.27 -45.48
N THR A 70 1.73 -33.44 -45.87
CA THR A 70 2.43 -34.47 -46.59
C THR A 70 2.55 -34.11 -48.08
N ALA A 71 3.75 -34.16 -48.64
CA ALA A 71 4.04 -34.04 -50.06
C ALA A 71 3.42 -35.20 -50.82
N SER A 72 2.70 -34.86 -51.90
CA SER A 72 2.17 -35.83 -52.85
C SER A 72 3.26 -36.26 -53.82
N ALA A 73 3.47 -37.58 -53.98
CA ALA A 73 4.42 -38.19 -54.87
C ALA A 73 3.94 -38.12 -56.33
N ALA A 74 4.84 -37.83 -57.21
CA ALA A 74 4.64 -37.90 -58.66
C ALA A 74 4.51 -39.39 -59.17
N PRO A 75 3.69 -39.67 -60.17
CA PRO A 75 3.58 -41.01 -60.70
C PRO A 75 4.74 -41.32 -61.66
N THR A 76 5.25 -42.51 -61.52
CA THR A 76 6.26 -43.17 -62.37
C THR A 76 5.71 -43.43 -63.78
N PRO A 77 6.46 -43.15 -64.86
CA PRO A 77 6.01 -43.50 -66.17
C PRO A 77 6.30 -45.01 -66.49
N THR A 78 5.29 -45.71 -66.97
CA THR A 78 5.35 -47.09 -67.43
C THR A 78 6.00 -47.10 -68.78
N ALA A 79 7.00 -47.95 -68.98
CA ALA A 79 7.64 -48.23 -70.23
C ALA A 79 6.69 -49.01 -71.18
N THR A 80 6.52 -48.52 -72.38
CA THR A 80 5.91 -49.30 -73.46
C THR A 80 6.83 -49.38 -74.62
N ALA A 81 6.93 -50.60 -75.19
CA ALA A 81 7.85 -51.15 -76.12
C ALA A 81 7.98 -50.42 -77.48
N ALA A 82 9.14 -50.53 -78.04
CA ALA A 82 9.50 -50.06 -79.39
C ALA A 82 8.73 -50.77 -80.49
N PRO A 83 8.34 -50.10 -81.56
CA PRO A 83 8.12 -50.76 -82.86
C PRO A 83 9.25 -50.48 -83.84
N THR A 84 9.48 -51.45 -84.59
CA THR A 84 10.40 -51.82 -85.65
C THR A 84 10.59 -50.73 -86.70
N ALA A 85 11.83 -50.60 -87.16
CA ALA A 85 12.29 -49.73 -88.23
C ALA A 85 11.64 -50.05 -89.56
N THR A 86 11.17 -49.04 -90.24
CA THR A 86 10.87 -49.15 -91.70
C THR A 86 11.61 -48.05 -92.46
N ALA A 87 12.12 -48.39 -93.57
CA ALA A 87 13.14 -47.77 -94.41
C ALA A 87 12.95 -46.28 -94.74
N THR A 88 14.07 -45.65 -94.79
CA THR A 88 14.51 -44.37 -95.29
C THR A 88 13.89 -43.90 -96.59
N ALA A 89 13.25 -42.73 -96.59
CA ALA A 89 13.13 -41.87 -97.79
C ALA A 89 14.06 -40.67 -97.59
N ALA A 90 14.72 -40.28 -98.67
CA ALA A 90 15.74 -39.22 -98.74
C ALA A 90 15.22 -37.88 -98.22
N PRO A 91 16.09 -37.02 -97.58
CA PRO A 91 15.67 -35.77 -97.04
C PRO A 91 15.32 -34.77 -98.16
N THR A 92 14.06 -34.38 -98.19
CA THR A 92 13.62 -33.16 -98.87
C THR A 92 14.17 -31.98 -98.06
N ALA A 93 14.90 -31.10 -98.68
CA ALA A 93 15.44 -29.87 -98.05
C ALA A 93 14.31 -29.12 -97.36
N THR A 94 14.39 -29.07 -96.01
CA THR A 94 13.47 -28.24 -95.18
C THR A 94 13.61 -26.78 -95.64
N PRO A 95 12.53 -26.09 -95.97
CA PRO A 95 12.63 -24.67 -96.34
C PRO A 95 13.25 -23.92 -95.15
N VAL A 96 14.30 -23.19 -95.46
CA VAL A 96 15.01 -22.35 -94.46
C VAL A 96 13.99 -21.37 -93.90
N LYS A 97 13.67 -21.57 -92.63
CA LYS A 97 12.80 -20.69 -91.89
C LYS A 97 13.40 -19.26 -91.83
N ALA A 98 12.87 -18.37 -92.70
CA ALA A 98 13.34 -16.99 -92.80
C ALA A 98 12.42 -16.05 -92.05
N ILE A 99 13.00 -15.05 -91.41
CA ILE A 99 12.25 -14.04 -90.73
C ILE A 99 11.52 -13.15 -91.72
N ASP A 100 10.18 -13.17 -91.65
CA ASP A 100 9.31 -12.31 -92.42
C ASP A 100 9.20 -10.95 -91.81
N LYS A 101 8.74 -10.88 -90.51
CA LYS A 101 8.50 -9.65 -89.78
C LYS A 101 8.93 -9.76 -88.31
N ILE A 102 9.45 -8.70 -87.73
CA ILE A 102 9.69 -8.56 -86.31
C ILE A 102 8.86 -7.43 -85.81
N GLN A 103 8.13 -7.66 -84.70
CA GLN A 103 7.38 -6.58 -83.98
C GLN A 103 7.86 -6.60 -82.55
N ILE A 104 7.94 -5.40 -81.95
CA ILE A 104 8.16 -5.24 -80.55
C ILE A 104 6.80 -5.41 -79.86
N VAL A 105 6.71 -6.39 -78.94
CA VAL A 105 5.47 -6.76 -78.25
C VAL A 105 5.26 -5.93 -77.01
N ASP A 106 6.34 -5.59 -76.36
CA ASP A 106 6.27 -4.79 -75.14
C ASP A 106 5.77 -3.37 -75.42
N THR A 107 4.84 -2.96 -74.55
CA THR A 107 4.19 -1.65 -74.65
C THR A 107 4.63 -0.63 -73.61
N PHE A 108 5.64 -1.00 -72.78
CA PHE A 108 6.11 -0.08 -71.78
C PHE A 108 6.91 1.05 -72.43
N THR A 109 6.44 2.27 -72.28
CA THR A 109 7.15 3.45 -72.83
C THR A 109 7.84 4.21 -71.72
N ASN A 110 7.33 4.18 -70.48
CA ASN A 110 7.87 4.96 -69.37
C ASN A 110 8.97 4.17 -68.64
N VAL A 111 10.15 4.74 -68.53
CA VAL A 111 11.33 4.21 -67.86
C VAL A 111 11.75 5.17 -66.74
N PRO A 112 11.96 4.68 -65.54
CA PRO A 112 12.36 5.57 -64.41
C PRO A 112 13.76 6.17 -64.62
N TYR A 113 13.92 7.42 -64.25
CA TYR A 113 15.21 8.14 -64.22
C TYR A 113 16.32 7.29 -63.54
N ARG A 114 17.51 7.26 -64.18
CA ARG A 114 18.69 6.44 -63.75
C ARG A 114 18.41 4.96 -63.57
N SER A 115 17.46 4.39 -64.28
CA SER A 115 17.27 2.95 -64.33
C SER A 115 18.16 2.35 -65.39
N SER A 116 18.50 1.07 -65.28
CA SER A 116 19.26 0.31 -66.27
C SER A 116 18.32 -0.61 -67.04
N LEU A 117 18.38 -0.55 -68.36
CA LEU A 117 17.63 -1.42 -69.24
C LEU A 117 18.52 -2.54 -69.73
N LYS A 118 17.95 -3.70 -69.79
CA LYS A 118 18.60 -4.94 -70.28
C LYS A 118 17.81 -5.48 -71.50
N LYS A 119 18.47 -6.29 -72.33
CA LYS A 119 17.81 -6.90 -73.45
C LYS A 119 16.65 -7.82 -73.07
N GLU A 120 16.73 -8.37 -71.84
CA GLU A 120 15.69 -9.26 -71.30
C GLU A 120 14.42 -8.51 -70.95
N ASP A 121 14.48 -7.20 -70.89
CA ASP A 121 13.32 -6.33 -70.59
C ASP A 121 12.40 -6.17 -71.83
N PHE A 122 12.85 -6.61 -72.95
CA PHE A 122 12.13 -6.45 -74.22
C PHE A 122 11.79 -7.83 -74.86
N THR A 123 10.57 -7.93 -75.39
CA THR A 123 10.07 -9.12 -76.11
C THR A 123 9.78 -8.75 -77.56
N LEU A 124 10.28 -9.55 -78.44
CA LEU A 124 10.04 -9.43 -79.88
C LEU A 124 9.17 -10.57 -80.34
N ALA A 125 8.12 -10.29 -81.08
CA ALA A 125 7.38 -11.30 -81.89
C ALA A 125 8.05 -11.42 -83.25
N VAL A 126 8.61 -12.55 -83.52
CA VAL A 126 9.28 -12.84 -84.76
C VAL A 126 8.37 -13.76 -85.60
N LEU A 127 7.78 -13.20 -86.65
CA LEU A 127 6.99 -13.99 -87.62
C LEU A 127 7.91 -14.51 -88.74
N TYR A 128 7.71 -15.72 -89.06
CA TYR A 128 8.49 -16.39 -90.11
C TYR A 128 7.64 -16.64 -91.38
N ASN A 129 8.29 -16.80 -92.48
CA ASN A 129 7.66 -17.06 -93.77
C ASN A 129 6.83 -18.37 -93.87
N ASP A 130 6.92 -19.21 -92.84
CA ASP A 130 6.10 -20.41 -92.72
C ASP A 130 4.83 -20.19 -91.88
N GLY A 131 4.55 -18.89 -91.50
CA GLY A 131 3.39 -18.49 -90.67
C GLY A 131 3.58 -18.77 -89.23
N THR A 132 4.70 -19.31 -88.76
CA THR A 132 4.96 -19.52 -87.34
C THR A 132 5.49 -18.21 -86.69
N MET A 133 5.26 -18.08 -85.38
CA MET A 133 5.70 -16.92 -84.59
C MET A 133 6.44 -17.39 -83.33
N ASP A 134 7.58 -16.80 -83.06
CA ASP A 134 8.31 -16.95 -81.78
C ASP A 134 8.34 -15.67 -81.02
N LEU A 135 8.23 -15.77 -79.68
CA LEU A 135 8.50 -14.64 -78.76
C LEU A 135 9.91 -14.80 -78.24
N VAL A 136 10.77 -13.83 -78.51
CA VAL A 136 12.21 -13.87 -78.20
C VAL A 136 12.69 -12.53 -77.59
N HIS A 137 13.81 -12.54 -76.93
CA HIS A 137 14.51 -11.32 -76.56
C HIS A 137 15.46 -10.83 -77.72
N PRO A 138 15.70 -9.55 -77.81
CA PRO A 138 16.72 -9.04 -78.73
C PRO A 138 18.12 -9.62 -78.40
N ASP A 139 18.98 -9.75 -79.39
CA ASP A 139 20.38 -10.15 -79.17
C ASP A 139 21.15 -9.07 -78.39
N SER A 140 20.84 -7.81 -78.68
CA SER A 140 21.42 -6.64 -78.00
C SER A 140 20.47 -5.44 -78.03
N ILE A 141 20.70 -4.51 -77.12
CA ILE A 141 20.12 -3.18 -77.07
C ILE A 141 21.23 -2.11 -77.05
N THR A 142 20.99 -0.95 -77.64
CA THR A 142 21.95 0.17 -77.52
C THR A 142 22.04 0.63 -76.04
N SER A 143 23.25 0.99 -75.61
CA SER A 143 23.42 1.62 -74.29
C SER A 143 22.57 2.88 -74.18
N VAL A 144 21.83 2.99 -73.07
CA VAL A 144 20.86 4.08 -72.87
C VAL A 144 21.27 4.93 -71.68
N ASP A 145 21.38 6.22 -71.89
CA ASP A 145 21.52 7.19 -70.81
C ASP A 145 20.12 7.57 -70.30
N THR A 146 19.72 6.97 -69.21
CA THR A 146 18.47 7.29 -68.50
C THR A 146 18.64 8.39 -67.47
N SER A 147 19.80 9.07 -67.40
CA SER A 147 20.08 10.17 -66.49
C SER A 147 19.54 11.54 -66.98
N ARG A 148 18.79 11.55 -68.08
CA ARG A 148 18.06 12.69 -68.59
C ARG A 148 16.61 12.31 -68.80
N LEU A 149 15.69 13.20 -68.43
CA LEU A 149 14.26 13.04 -68.67
C LEU A 149 13.91 13.26 -70.15
N GLY A 150 12.82 12.66 -70.61
CA GLY A 150 12.30 12.83 -71.95
C GLY A 150 12.45 11.63 -72.84
N THR A 151 12.10 11.76 -74.12
CA THR A 151 12.12 10.67 -75.11
C THR A 151 13.54 10.33 -75.54
N VAL A 152 13.86 9.07 -75.47
CA VAL A 152 15.14 8.50 -75.93
C VAL A 152 14.86 7.34 -76.88
N THR A 153 15.34 7.46 -78.10
CA THR A 153 15.23 6.35 -79.07
C THR A 153 16.34 5.29 -78.80
N ILE A 154 15.96 4.10 -78.50
CA ILE A 154 16.85 2.94 -78.44
C ILE A 154 16.73 2.05 -79.64
N TYR A 155 17.77 1.29 -79.88
CA TYR A 155 17.74 0.29 -80.98
C TYR A 155 17.84 -1.11 -80.43
N LEU A 156 16.86 -1.94 -80.74
CA LEU A 156 16.84 -3.38 -80.49
C LEU A 156 17.38 -4.10 -81.71
N THR A 157 18.34 -4.99 -81.51
CA THR A 157 18.91 -5.76 -82.62
C THR A 157 18.58 -7.24 -82.42
N TYR A 158 18.06 -7.90 -83.48
CA TYR A 158 17.81 -9.35 -83.52
C TYR A 158 18.22 -9.92 -84.88
N LYS A 159 19.12 -10.84 -84.88
CA LYS A 159 19.71 -11.47 -86.09
C LYS A 159 20.09 -10.45 -87.20
N GLY A 160 20.80 -9.37 -86.73
CA GLY A 160 21.30 -8.32 -87.61
C GLY A 160 20.25 -7.27 -88.01
N ARG A 161 18.96 -7.48 -87.80
CA ARG A 161 17.91 -6.47 -88.03
C ARG A 161 17.80 -5.52 -86.85
N LYS A 162 17.86 -4.19 -87.10
CA LYS A 162 17.82 -3.11 -86.14
C LYS A 162 16.44 -2.45 -86.14
N MET A 163 15.80 -2.31 -85.02
CA MET A 163 14.48 -1.69 -84.83
C MET A 163 14.60 -0.54 -83.80
N ALA A 164 14.05 0.62 -84.15
CA ALA A 164 13.95 1.76 -83.26
C ALA A 164 12.78 1.56 -82.34
N TYR A 165 12.97 1.92 -81.09
CA TYR A 165 11.95 1.94 -80.04
C TYR A 165 12.14 3.20 -79.15
N ASP A 166 11.11 3.95 -79.05
CA ASP A 166 11.13 5.17 -78.17
C ASP A 166 10.71 4.84 -76.79
N ILE A 167 11.58 5.05 -75.84
CA ILE A 167 11.32 5.02 -74.45
C ILE A 167 11.20 6.47 -73.93
N HIS A 168 10.39 6.63 -72.95
CA HIS A 168 10.19 7.92 -72.31
C HIS A 168 10.71 7.90 -70.87
N VAL A 169 11.80 8.59 -70.56
CA VAL A 169 12.40 8.61 -69.21
C VAL A 169 11.60 9.60 -68.37
N VAL A 170 10.99 9.09 -67.31
CA VAL A 170 10.14 9.84 -66.37
C VAL A 170 10.76 9.86 -64.98
N PRO A 171 10.33 10.74 -64.06
CA PRO A 171 10.79 10.73 -62.67
C PRO A 171 10.59 9.35 -62.02
N ARG A 172 11.48 9.00 -61.12
CA ARG A 172 11.35 7.77 -60.32
C ARG A 172 10.10 7.79 -59.45
N LYS A 173 9.63 6.65 -59.08
CA LYS A 173 8.59 6.44 -58.07
C LYS A 173 8.98 7.16 -56.79
N ALA A 174 8.12 8.06 -56.30
CA ALA A 174 8.35 8.73 -55.04
C ALA A 174 8.27 7.77 -53.86
N SER A 175 9.05 8.01 -52.80
CA SER A 175 8.97 7.25 -51.56
C SER A 175 7.62 7.42 -50.90
N LYS A 176 7.15 6.40 -50.20
CA LYS A 176 5.92 6.46 -49.39
C LYS A 176 5.94 7.68 -48.47
N PRO A 177 4.89 8.50 -48.43
CA PRO A 177 4.81 9.66 -47.56
C PRO A 177 4.88 9.28 -46.07
N LEU A 178 5.72 10.00 -45.35
CA LEU A 178 5.87 9.85 -43.89
C LEU A 178 5.07 10.93 -43.17
N MET A 179 4.23 10.54 -42.26
CA MET A 179 3.44 11.43 -41.42
C MET A 179 4.31 12.09 -40.36
N LYS A 180 4.30 13.41 -40.25
CA LYS A 180 4.80 14.19 -39.13
C LYS A 180 3.64 14.52 -38.21
N LYS A 181 3.90 14.60 -36.88
CA LYS A 181 2.86 14.94 -35.89
C LYS A 181 2.19 16.26 -36.25
N GLY A 182 0.88 16.21 -36.46
CA GLY A 182 0.02 17.36 -36.77
C GLY A 182 -0.72 17.93 -35.55
N THR A 183 -1.72 18.73 -35.83
CA THR A 183 -2.72 19.20 -34.86
C THR A 183 -4.03 18.40 -35.01
N THR A 184 -5.09 18.81 -34.34
CA THR A 184 -6.43 18.22 -34.49
C THR A 184 -7.07 18.52 -35.85
N THR A 185 -6.57 19.51 -36.58
CA THR A 185 -7.15 19.99 -37.88
C THR A 185 -6.12 20.08 -38.98
N SER A 186 -4.88 19.74 -38.75
CA SER A 186 -3.83 19.79 -39.75
C SER A 186 -2.88 18.59 -39.64
N MET A 187 -2.26 18.26 -40.77
CA MET A 187 -1.32 17.14 -40.88
C MET A 187 -0.21 17.48 -41.86
N ASN A 188 1.01 17.30 -41.46
CA ASN A 188 2.16 17.48 -42.34
C ASN A 188 2.70 16.11 -42.79
N ILE A 189 2.90 15.95 -44.07
CA ILE A 189 3.57 14.79 -44.68
C ILE A 189 4.88 15.18 -45.30
N SER A 190 5.83 14.27 -45.40
CA SER A 190 7.09 14.51 -46.10
C SER A 190 7.56 13.21 -46.76
N TRP A 191 8.36 13.35 -47.81
CA TRP A 191 8.96 12.24 -48.53
C TRP A 191 10.38 12.60 -48.96
N THR A 192 11.10 11.63 -49.53
CA THR A 192 12.47 11.80 -50.02
C THR A 192 12.41 12.70 -51.27
N ARG A 193 13.17 13.80 -51.30
CA ARG A 193 13.27 14.64 -52.48
C ARG A 193 13.93 13.89 -53.61
N LEU A 194 13.35 13.97 -54.80
CA LEU A 194 13.90 13.48 -56.02
C LEU A 194 14.50 14.67 -56.81
N GLU A 195 15.74 14.53 -57.24
CA GLU A 195 16.49 15.61 -57.96
C GLU A 195 15.91 15.92 -59.32
N GLU A 196 15.31 14.94 -59.94
CA GLU A 196 14.70 14.99 -61.27
C GLU A 196 13.25 15.52 -61.25
N ALA A 197 12.64 15.64 -60.10
CA ALA A 197 11.27 16.12 -59.98
C ALA A 197 11.22 17.61 -59.90
N GLN A 198 10.38 18.26 -60.73
CA GLN A 198 10.07 19.70 -60.68
C GLN A 198 8.98 19.98 -59.63
N MET A 199 8.00 19.07 -59.55
CA MET A 199 6.90 19.16 -58.62
C MET A 199 6.39 17.79 -58.23
N TYR A 200 5.51 17.73 -57.27
CA TYR A 200 4.83 16.56 -56.82
C TYR A 200 3.32 16.78 -56.83
N GLU A 201 2.60 15.81 -57.34
CA GLU A 201 1.14 15.72 -57.25
C GLU A 201 0.78 14.89 -56.04
N ILE A 202 -0.22 15.31 -55.30
CA ILE A 202 -0.71 14.69 -54.05
C ILE A 202 -2.12 14.21 -54.32
N TYR A 203 -2.32 12.94 -54.23
CA TYR A 203 -3.59 12.25 -54.43
C TYR A 203 -4.13 11.78 -53.11
N THR A 204 -5.42 11.94 -52.85
CA THR A 204 -6.07 11.46 -51.62
C THR A 204 -7.29 10.62 -51.91
N ALA A 205 -7.58 9.70 -51.00
CA ALA A 205 -8.78 8.88 -50.98
C ALA A 205 -9.28 8.67 -49.56
N SER A 206 -10.56 8.34 -49.43
CA SER A 206 -11.17 7.94 -48.14
C SER A 206 -10.98 6.47 -47.81
N GLN A 207 -10.55 5.64 -48.77
CA GLN A 207 -10.29 4.20 -48.60
C GLN A 207 -8.95 3.82 -49.20
N PRO A 208 -8.31 2.72 -48.76
CA PRO A 208 -6.98 2.35 -49.21
C PRO A 208 -6.91 2.02 -50.70
N ASP A 209 -7.99 1.49 -51.27
CA ASP A 209 -8.09 1.09 -52.66
C ASP A 209 -8.63 2.22 -53.57
N GLY A 210 -8.90 3.39 -53.03
CA GLY A 210 -9.36 4.55 -53.78
C GLY A 210 -10.89 4.65 -53.91
N PRO A 211 -11.41 5.44 -54.86
CA PRO A 211 -10.69 6.20 -55.91
C PRO A 211 -9.83 7.32 -55.32
N TYR A 212 -8.63 7.52 -55.93
CA TYR A 212 -7.74 8.62 -55.59
C TYR A 212 -8.00 9.84 -56.48
N THR A 213 -8.13 11.01 -55.87
CA THR A 213 -8.29 12.29 -56.59
C THR A 213 -7.11 13.19 -56.32
N LEU A 214 -6.69 13.93 -57.35
CA LEU A 214 -5.68 14.98 -57.21
C LEU A 214 -6.18 16.05 -56.27
N THR A 215 -5.46 16.24 -55.16
CA THR A 215 -5.83 17.18 -54.11
C THR A 215 -5.00 18.47 -54.14
N ALA A 216 -3.71 18.31 -54.45
CA ALA A 216 -2.79 19.44 -54.46
C ALA A 216 -1.53 19.11 -55.27
N THR A 217 -0.78 20.16 -55.59
CA THR A 217 0.56 20.09 -56.17
C THR A 217 1.55 20.89 -55.30
N THR A 218 2.83 20.50 -55.27
CA THR A 218 3.87 21.21 -54.53
C THR A 218 5.26 20.97 -55.13
N GLU A 219 6.09 22.01 -55.15
CA GLU A 219 7.50 21.91 -55.50
C GLU A 219 8.38 21.40 -54.34
N LYS A 220 7.82 21.33 -53.14
CA LYS A 220 8.52 20.86 -51.92
C LYS A 220 8.30 19.39 -51.73
N ASN A 221 9.23 18.75 -51.04
CA ASN A 221 9.10 17.37 -50.63
C ASN A 221 8.34 17.18 -49.29
N GLN A 222 7.39 18.08 -49.04
CA GLN A 222 6.45 18.06 -47.92
C GLN A 222 5.17 18.82 -48.29
N TYR A 223 4.07 18.44 -47.60
CA TYR A 223 2.80 19.14 -47.79
C TYR A 223 2.03 19.21 -46.47
N LEU A 224 1.40 20.34 -46.18
CA LEU A 224 0.53 20.58 -45.03
C LEU A 224 -0.93 20.51 -45.47
N PHE A 225 -1.62 19.47 -44.98
CA PHE A 225 -3.08 19.43 -45.05
C PHE A 225 -3.66 20.27 -43.92
N GLU A 226 -4.59 21.16 -44.25
CA GLU A 226 -5.32 22.01 -43.30
C GLU A 226 -6.82 21.71 -43.33
N ASN A 227 -7.57 22.21 -42.32
CA ASN A 227 -9.03 22.05 -42.22
C ASN A 227 -9.50 20.59 -42.23
N MET A 228 -8.65 19.68 -41.80
CA MET A 228 -8.98 18.27 -41.67
C MET A 228 -9.88 18.02 -40.45
N LYS A 229 -10.63 16.93 -40.46
CA LYS A 229 -11.40 16.47 -39.29
C LYS A 229 -10.51 15.66 -38.39
N PRO A 230 -10.54 15.86 -37.03
CA PRO A 230 -9.74 15.09 -36.12
C PRO A 230 -9.87 13.58 -36.33
N GLY A 231 -8.77 12.86 -36.40
CA GLY A 231 -8.69 11.42 -36.49
C GLY A 231 -9.29 10.75 -37.72
N VAL A 232 -9.81 11.55 -38.68
CA VAL A 232 -10.29 10.98 -39.95
C VAL A 232 -9.09 10.56 -40.77
N ILE A 233 -9.04 9.26 -41.09
CA ILE A 233 -7.96 8.69 -41.90
C ILE A 233 -8.16 9.16 -43.34
N VAL A 234 -7.10 9.68 -43.95
CA VAL A 234 -6.97 9.98 -45.36
C VAL A 234 -5.84 9.13 -45.90
N TYR A 235 -6.10 8.48 -47.01
CA TYR A 235 -5.09 7.68 -47.74
C TYR A 235 -4.42 8.57 -48.76
N VAL A 236 -3.10 8.60 -48.80
CA VAL A 236 -2.33 9.52 -49.64
C VAL A 236 -1.34 8.77 -50.51
N LYS A 237 -1.30 9.14 -51.76
CA LYS A 237 -0.23 8.81 -52.69
C LYS A 237 0.39 10.08 -53.21
N ILE A 238 1.64 10.05 -53.59
CA ILE A 238 2.30 11.14 -54.28
C ILE A 238 2.92 10.65 -55.57
N ARG A 239 2.99 11.53 -56.53
CA ARG A 239 3.63 11.27 -57.82
C ARG A 239 4.58 12.40 -58.13
N ALA A 240 5.80 12.08 -58.54
CA ALA A 240 6.79 13.03 -58.99
C ALA A 240 6.50 13.40 -60.44
N VAL A 241 6.55 14.69 -60.74
CA VAL A 241 6.25 15.22 -62.07
C VAL A 241 7.36 16.14 -62.56
N ALA A 242 7.68 16.04 -63.82
CA ALA A 242 8.56 16.95 -64.58
C ALA A 242 7.90 17.39 -65.86
N SER A 243 8.49 18.34 -66.60
CA SER A 243 7.98 18.79 -67.90
C SER A 243 7.83 17.64 -68.90
N GLU A 244 8.71 16.66 -68.81
CA GLU A 244 8.78 15.53 -69.74
C GLU A 244 7.83 14.40 -69.34
N GLY A 245 7.15 14.45 -68.17
CA GLY A 245 6.18 13.46 -67.76
C GLY A 245 6.15 13.22 -66.28
N ALA A 246 5.28 12.29 -65.88
CA ALA A 246 5.07 11.92 -64.47
C ALA A 246 5.58 10.50 -64.22
N GLY A 247 6.20 10.30 -63.03
CA GLY A 247 6.60 8.98 -62.52
C GLY A 247 5.43 8.16 -62.02
N GLU A 248 5.74 6.98 -61.46
CA GLU A 248 4.74 6.14 -60.78
C GLU A 248 4.29 6.76 -59.47
N GLU A 249 3.05 6.45 -59.08
CA GLU A 249 2.52 6.79 -57.75
C GLU A 249 3.27 6.04 -56.66
N SER A 250 3.50 6.71 -55.52
CA SER A 250 4.08 6.10 -54.33
C SER A 250 3.17 5.03 -53.74
N ASP A 251 3.72 4.22 -52.80
CA ASP A 251 2.91 3.40 -51.95
C ASP A 251 1.96 4.25 -51.09
N VAL A 252 0.82 3.64 -50.74
CA VAL A 252 -0.24 4.30 -49.95
C VAL A 252 0.23 4.57 -48.53
N ALA A 253 0.07 5.82 -48.08
CA ALA A 253 0.22 6.19 -46.68
C ALA A 253 -1.16 6.49 -46.08
N ALA A 254 -1.47 5.91 -44.94
CA ALA A 254 -2.62 6.29 -44.13
C ALA A 254 -2.20 7.39 -43.15
N ILE A 255 -2.82 8.56 -43.24
CA ILE A 255 -2.56 9.71 -42.37
C ILE A 255 -3.83 10.12 -41.66
N ALA A 256 -3.71 10.63 -40.44
CA ALA A 256 -4.83 11.23 -39.71
C ALA A 256 -4.35 12.36 -38.80
N PRO A 257 -5.08 13.47 -38.68
CA PRO A 257 -4.85 14.46 -37.64
C PRO A 257 -4.96 13.82 -36.27
N VAL A 258 -4.28 14.38 -35.27
CA VAL A 258 -4.41 13.83 -33.91
C VAL A 258 -5.86 13.98 -33.41
N PRO A 259 -6.36 13.04 -32.61
CA PRO A 259 -7.70 13.14 -32.06
C PRO A 259 -7.79 14.29 -31.06
N SER A 260 -9.02 14.70 -30.77
CA SER A 260 -9.29 15.70 -29.74
C SER A 260 -8.85 15.20 -28.36
N LYS A 261 -8.55 16.16 -27.47
CA LYS A 261 -8.20 15.89 -26.08
C LYS A 261 -9.30 15.11 -25.35
N VAL A 262 -8.91 14.08 -24.60
CA VAL A 262 -9.85 13.30 -23.80
C VAL A 262 -10.37 14.12 -22.63
N ALA A 263 -11.68 14.18 -22.46
CA ALA A 263 -12.34 14.87 -21.38
C ALA A 263 -13.08 13.91 -20.44
N GLY A 264 -13.47 14.37 -19.24
CA GLY A 264 -14.33 13.64 -18.33
C GLY A 264 -13.70 12.36 -17.73
N VAL A 265 -12.37 12.27 -17.67
CA VAL A 265 -11.69 11.12 -17.06
C VAL A 265 -12.03 11.02 -15.60
N LYS A 266 -12.56 9.87 -15.17
CA LYS A 266 -12.90 9.57 -13.78
C LYS A 266 -12.68 8.10 -13.45
N ALA A 267 -12.35 7.81 -12.20
CA ALA A 267 -12.30 6.44 -11.69
C ALA A 267 -13.72 6.01 -11.31
N VAL A 268 -14.17 4.87 -11.83
CA VAL A 268 -15.53 4.32 -11.60
C VAL A 268 -15.52 3.09 -10.70
N LYS A 269 -14.37 2.40 -10.60
CA LYS A 269 -14.22 1.22 -9.75
C LYS A 269 -12.78 1.09 -9.30
N ALA A 270 -12.58 0.69 -8.04
CA ALA A 270 -11.26 0.32 -7.55
C ALA A 270 -11.32 -1.01 -6.79
N ALA A 271 -10.32 -1.84 -7.05
CA ALA A 271 -10.04 -3.04 -6.28
C ALA A 271 -8.71 -2.88 -5.53
N LYS A 272 -8.24 -3.94 -4.91
CA LYS A 272 -6.96 -3.91 -4.16
C LYS A 272 -5.74 -3.67 -5.05
N THR A 273 -5.80 -4.08 -6.31
CA THR A 273 -4.68 -4.05 -7.26
C THR A 273 -5.07 -3.53 -8.63
N SER A 274 -6.23 -2.88 -8.74
CA SER A 274 -6.68 -2.31 -10.01
C SER A 274 -7.58 -1.10 -9.80
N VAL A 275 -7.60 -0.22 -10.81
CA VAL A 275 -8.49 0.93 -10.93
C VAL A 275 -9.09 0.91 -12.33
N THR A 276 -10.41 1.00 -12.43
CA THR A 276 -11.13 1.16 -13.70
C THR A 276 -11.45 2.63 -13.89
N LEU A 277 -11.04 3.15 -15.02
CA LEU A 277 -11.29 4.53 -15.46
C LEU A 277 -12.34 4.51 -16.57
N ASN A 278 -13.13 5.57 -16.67
CA ASN A 278 -13.89 5.89 -17.86
C ASN A 278 -13.71 7.35 -18.22
N TRP A 279 -14.09 7.71 -19.45
CA TRP A 279 -13.95 9.06 -20.02
C TRP A 279 -15.00 9.31 -21.09
N GLN A 280 -15.05 10.52 -21.59
CA GLN A 280 -15.89 10.88 -22.73
C GLN A 280 -15.17 10.52 -24.05
N ALA A 281 -15.93 10.14 -25.05
CA ALA A 281 -15.39 9.88 -26.38
C ALA A 281 -14.71 11.16 -26.93
N ALA A 282 -13.48 10.99 -27.39
CA ALA A 282 -12.75 12.08 -28.06
C ALA A 282 -13.01 12.01 -29.57
N SER A 283 -13.31 13.16 -30.20
CA SER A 283 -13.53 13.23 -31.63
C SER A 283 -12.28 12.74 -32.38
N GLY A 284 -12.49 11.82 -33.32
CA GLY A 284 -11.44 11.24 -34.13
C GLY A 284 -10.60 10.15 -33.46
N ALA A 285 -10.96 9.72 -32.25
CA ALA A 285 -10.25 8.63 -31.60
C ALA A 285 -10.62 7.28 -32.20
N THR A 286 -9.63 6.49 -32.60
CA THR A 286 -9.76 5.06 -32.92
C THR A 286 -9.42 4.19 -31.71
N GLY A 287 -8.74 4.77 -30.72
CA GLY A 287 -8.45 4.12 -29.46
C GLY A 287 -7.86 5.07 -28.42
N TYR A 288 -7.59 4.53 -27.25
CA TYR A 288 -7.10 5.24 -26.08
C TYR A 288 -5.96 4.49 -25.44
N VAL A 289 -5.04 5.21 -24.81
CA VAL A 289 -3.98 4.66 -23.98
C VAL A 289 -3.95 5.37 -22.62
N VAL A 290 -3.91 4.59 -21.54
CA VAL A 290 -3.82 5.10 -20.18
C VAL A 290 -2.37 5.19 -19.76
N TYR A 291 -1.98 6.30 -19.14
CA TYR A 291 -0.70 6.43 -18.44
C TYR A 291 -0.95 6.63 -16.96
N TYR A 292 -0.08 6.04 -16.13
CA TYR A 292 -0.21 6.13 -14.69
C TYR A 292 1.14 6.20 -13.98
N ARG A 293 1.16 6.81 -12.80
CA ARG A 293 2.30 6.80 -11.88
C ARG A 293 1.84 6.75 -10.44
N THR A 294 2.69 6.31 -9.51
CA THR A 294 2.41 6.46 -8.08
C THR A 294 2.38 7.95 -7.71
N LYS A 295 1.61 8.31 -6.68
CA LYS A 295 1.55 9.69 -6.19
C LYS A 295 2.94 10.23 -5.82
N ASP A 296 3.78 9.38 -5.24
CA ASP A 296 5.12 9.74 -4.75
C ASP A 296 6.24 9.53 -5.81
N GLY A 297 5.89 9.06 -7.02
CA GLY A 297 6.84 8.84 -8.11
C GLY A 297 6.74 9.91 -9.19
N ASP A 298 7.80 10.08 -9.98
CA ASP A 298 7.88 11.14 -10.99
C ASP A 298 7.62 10.66 -12.42
N THR A 299 7.77 9.35 -12.68
CA THR A 299 7.67 8.78 -14.03
C THR A 299 6.30 8.15 -14.28
N PHE A 300 5.66 8.54 -15.39
CA PHE A 300 4.47 7.89 -15.90
C PHE A 300 4.84 6.63 -16.69
N TYR A 301 4.14 5.55 -16.42
CA TYR A 301 4.23 4.28 -17.13
C TYR A 301 3.03 4.13 -18.05
N GLN A 302 3.26 3.55 -19.21
CA GLN A 302 2.18 3.17 -20.12
C GLN A 302 1.37 2.02 -19.48
N GLY A 303 0.09 2.19 -19.46
CA GLY A 303 -0.90 1.21 -19.02
C GLY A 303 -1.63 0.55 -20.19
N PRO A 304 -2.86 0.09 -19.96
CA PRO A 304 -3.64 -0.58 -21.01
C PRO A 304 -4.06 0.40 -22.11
N THR A 305 -4.19 -0.15 -23.33
CA THR A 305 -4.93 0.45 -24.42
C THR A 305 -6.39 -0.01 -24.41
N SER A 306 -7.27 0.74 -25.06
CA SER A 306 -8.70 0.40 -25.18
C SER A 306 -9.29 1.05 -26.42
N VAL A 307 -10.18 0.34 -27.09
CA VAL A 307 -10.98 0.88 -28.21
C VAL A 307 -12.33 1.44 -27.73
N VAL A 308 -12.64 1.30 -26.45
CA VAL A 308 -13.83 1.86 -25.81
C VAL A 308 -13.43 2.91 -24.76
N THR A 309 -14.38 3.71 -24.32
CA THR A 309 -14.16 4.82 -23.37
C THR A 309 -13.99 4.36 -21.90
N GLN A 310 -13.39 3.19 -21.71
CA GLN A 310 -13.11 2.60 -20.41
C GLN A 310 -11.86 1.73 -20.47
N ALA A 311 -11.05 1.73 -19.41
CA ALA A 311 -9.95 0.79 -19.24
C ALA A 311 -9.71 0.47 -17.76
N THR A 312 -9.14 -0.69 -17.50
CA THR A 312 -8.75 -1.12 -16.14
C THR A 312 -7.24 -1.26 -16.04
N VAL A 313 -6.63 -0.40 -15.25
CA VAL A 313 -5.21 -0.53 -14.89
C VAL A 313 -5.08 -1.58 -13.79
N THR A 314 -4.28 -2.61 -14.03
CA THR A 314 -4.04 -3.74 -13.12
C THR A 314 -2.60 -3.74 -12.59
N GLY A 315 -2.25 -4.67 -11.70
CA GLY A 315 -0.89 -4.78 -11.15
C GLY A 315 -0.52 -3.72 -10.12
N LEU A 316 -1.47 -2.87 -9.72
CA LEU A 316 -1.22 -1.78 -8.79
C LEU A 316 -1.01 -2.28 -7.35
N SER A 317 -0.25 -1.54 -6.55
CA SER A 317 -0.02 -1.83 -5.14
C SER A 317 -1.25 -1.50 -4.28
N LYS A 318 -1.53 -2.37 -3.31
CA LYS A 318 -2.70 -2.24 -2.40
C LYS A 318 -2.60 -0.99 -1.54
N GLY A 319 -3.68 -0.21 -1.49
CA GLY A 319 -3.79 0.96 -0.63
C GLY A 319 -2.83 2.10 -0.97
N LYS A 320 -2.45 2.22 -2.23
CA LYS A 320 -1.60 3.32 -2.76
C LYS A 320 -2.42 4.25 -3.64
N ASP A 321 -1.94 5.49 -3.74
CA ASP A 321 -2.48 6.53 -4.60
C ASP A 321 -1.69 6.62 -5.89
N TYR A 322 -2.40 6.89 -6.98
CA TYR A 322 -1.85 7.00 -8.32
C TYR A 322 -2.43 8.24 -9.02
N TYR A 323 -1.62 8.82 -9.88
CA TYR A 323 -2.07 9.76 -10.89
C TYR A 323 -2.33 8.99 -12.19
N PHE A 324 -3.41 9.35 -12.89
CA PHE A 324 -3.79 8.77 -14.18
C PHE A 324 -4.06 9.88 -15.18
N MET A 325 -3.71 9.63 -16.45
CA MET A 325 -4.11 10.42 -17.59
C MET A 325 -4.36 9.51 -18.78
N VAL A 326 -5.13 9.99 -19.74
CA VAL A 326 -5.55 9.24 -20.92
C VAL A 326 -5.22 10.05 -22.16
N TYR A 327 -4.65 9.39 -23.14
CA TYR A 327 -4.51 9.92 -24.50
C TYR A 327 -5.47 9.21 -25.43
N ALA A 328 -6.06 9.91 -26.37
CA ALA A 328 -6.69 9.34 -27.54
C ALA A 328 -5.65 9.21 -28.65
N TYR A 329 -5.74 8.17 -29.49
CA TYR A 329 -4.93 8.01 -30.68
C TYR A 329 -5.80 7.74 -31.92
N ALA A 330 -5.28 8.09 -33.11
CA ALA A 330 -5.91 7.82 -34.39
C ALA A 330 -4.92 7.02 -35.25
N ALA A 331 -5.44 6.06 -36.00
CA ALA A 331 -4.69 5.09 -36.80
C ALA A 331 -3.84 4.13 -35.92
N ASP A 332 -2.86 4.63 -35.21
CA ASP A 332 -2.05 3.85 -34.26
C ASP A 332 -1.64 4.68 -33.01
N ILE A 333 -1.00 4.01 -32.05
CA ILE A 333 -0.61 4.62 -30.76
C ILE A 333 0.46 5.73 -30.89
N SER A 334 1.18 5.82 -32.01
CA SER A 334 2.17 6.87 -32.23
C SER A 334 1.51 8.21 -32.55
N ASN A 335 0.27 8.20 -33.08
CA ASN A 335 -0.50 9.38 -33.43
C ASN A 335 -1.48 9.78 -32.31
N THR A 336 -0.96 10.18 -31.15
CA THR A 336 -1.74 10.60 -29.97
C THR A 336 -2.03 12.09 -29.96
N GLY A 337 -3.26 12.45 -29.54
CA GLY A 337 -3.66 13.80 -29.21
C GLY A 337 -3.01 14.32 -27.92
N GLU A 338 -3.56 15.39 -27.36
CA GLU A 338 -3.13 15.90 -26.05
C GLU A 338 -3.58 15.00 -24.89
N ALA A 339 -2.76 14.99 -23.83
CA ALA A 339 -3.11 14.31 -22.58
C ALA A 339 -4.40 14.90 -21.98
N SER A 340 -5.25 14.05 -21.43
CA SER A 340 -6.32 14.49 -20.55
C SER A 340 -5.77 15.22 -19.32
N PRO A 341 -6.59 15.98 -18.58
CA PRO A 341 -6.23 16.38 -17.23
C PRO A 341 -5.87 15.17 -16.37
N VAL A 342 -4.84 15.33 -15.52
CA VAL A 342 -4.39 14.28 -14.59
C VAL A 342 -5.38 14.16 -13.45
N ILE A 343 -5.82 12.94 -13.14
CA ILE A 343 -6.66 12.66 -11.98
C ILE A 343 -5.90 11.88 -10.92
N LEU A 344 -6.19 12.17 -9.64
CA LEU A 344 -5.70 11.39 -8.49
C LEU A 344 -6.76 10.38 -8.07
N PHE A 345 -6.40 9.11 -8.02
CA PHE A 345 -7.22 8.06 -7.43
C PHE A 345 -6.34 6.96 -6.83
N GLY A 346 -6.94 5.98 -6.15
CA GLY A 346 -6.15 4.95 -5.50
C GLY A 346 -6.81 3.58 -5.46
N THR A 347 -6.04 2.59 -5.03
CA THR A 347 -6.50 1.23 -4.84
C THR A 347 -7.11 1.04 -3.45
N ALA A 348 -8.01 0.07 -3.31
CA ALA A 348 -8.55 -0.33 -2.02
C ALA A 348 -7.44 -0.84 -1.07
N PRO A 349 -7.58 -0.64 0.25
CA PRO A 349 -6.60 -1.13 1.21
C PRO A 349 -6.50 -2.66 1.17
N ALA A 350 -5.41 -3.21 1.68
CA ALA A 350 -5.30 -4.65 1.85
C ALA A 350 -6.38 -5.17 2.81
N SER A 351 -6.87 -6.40 2.58
CA SER A 351 -7.80 -7.04 3.52
C SER A 351 -7.13 -7.28 4.88
N PRO A 352 -7.74 -6.89 6.01
CA PRO A 352 -7.17 -7.14 7.32
C PRO A 352 -7.05 -8.64 7.61
N THR A 353 -5.99 -9.02 8.30
CA THR A 353 -5.82 -10.39 8.80
C THR A 353 -6.17 -10.44 10.28
N ILE A 354 -7.25 -11.11 10.66
CA ILE A 354 -7.61 -11.34 12.06
C ILE A 354 -6.63 -12.35 12.66
N LYS A 355 -5.80 -11.93 13.62
CA LYS A 355 -4.84 -12.78 14.31
C LYS A 355 -5.51 -13.72 15.30
N LYS A 356 -6.42 -13.20 16.11
CA LYS A 356 -7.03 -13.92 17.24
C LYS A 356 -8.40 -13.36 17.57
N VAL A 357 -9.34 -14.23 17.92
CA VAL A 357 -10.61 -13.88 18.54
C VAL A 357 -10.75 -14.67 19.83
N ARG A 358 -11.13 -14.02 20.92
CA ARG A 358 -11.35 -14.65 22.24
C ARG A 358 -12.74 -14.32 22.75
N GLY A 359 -13.42 -15.33 23.28
CA GLY A 359 -14.69 -15.16 23.99
C GLY A 359 -14.45 -15.01 25.51
N GLY A 360 -15.22 -14.13 26.13
CA GLY A 360 -15.29 -13.93 27.56
C GLY A 360 -16.74 -13.82 28.01
N ASP A 361 -16.99 -13.33 29.23
CA ASP A 361 -18.36 -13.11 29.72
C ASP A 361 -19.02 -11.95 28.98
N ARG A 362 -19.98 -12.29 28.11
CA ARG A 362 -20.66 -11.36 27.20
C ARG A 362 -19.69 -10.44 26.47
N ARG A 363 -18.56 -10.97 26.05
CA ARG A 363 -17.49 -10.20 25.39
C ARG A 363 -16.80 -11.03 24.34
N ILE A 364 -16.42 -10.34 23.27
CA ILE A 364 -15.55 -10.86 22.22
C ILE A 364 -14.37 -9.91 22.09
N LYS A 365 -13.17 -10.39 22.21
CA LYS A 365 -11.95 -9.63 21.95
C LYS A 365 -11.35 -10.05 20.63
N VAL A 366 -11.19 -9.10 19.70
CA VAL A 366 -10.63 -9.31 18.37
C VAL A 366 -9.28 -8.59 18.26
N TYR A 367 -8.32 -9.27 17.60
CA TYR A 367 -6.99 -8.75 17.29
C TYR A 367 -6.72 -8.95 15.80
N TRP A 368 -6.14 -7.95 15.13
CA TRP A 368 -5.80 -8.04 13.70
C TRP A 368 -4.45 -7.41 13.40
N LYS A 369 -3.92 -7.66 12.20
CA LYS A 369 -2.71 -7.02 11.67
C LYS A 369 -3.07 -5.71 10.97
N LYS A 370 -2.14 -4.75 10.96
CA LYS A 370 -2.26 -3.54 10.14
C LYS A 370 -2.39 -3.95 8.67
N ALA A 371 -3.37 -3.41 7.99
CA ALA A 371 -3.57 -3.59 6.55
C ALA A 371 -2.90 -2.43 5.81
N ALA A 372 -2.18 -2.72 4.73
CA ALA A 372 -1.54 -1.69 3.92
C ALA A 372 -2.60 -0.72 3.37
N GLY A 373 -2.34 0.58 3.47
CA GLY A 373 -3.21 1.65 3.02
C GLY A 373 -4.44 1.92 3.89
N ALA A 374 -4.68 1.18 4.98
CA ALA A 374 -5.81 1.44 5.86
C ALA A 374 -5.58 2.68 6.72
N VAL A 375 -6.54 3.59 6.76
CA VAL A 375 -6.59 4.76 7.66
C VAL A 375 -7.55 4.56 8.82
N ALA A 376 -8.52 3.64 8.63
CA ALA A 376 -9.46 3.23 9.67
C ALA A 376 -9.89 1.77 9.49
N TYR A 377 -10.58 1.25 10.50
CA TYR A 377 -11.17 -0.09 10.46
C TYR A 377 -12.61 -0.04 10.96
N ARG A 378 -13.43 -0.96 10.47
CA ARG A 378 -14.77 -1.23 10.98
C ARG A 378 -14.85 -2.66 11.47
N ILE A 379 -15.48 -2.88 12.61
CA ILE A 379 -15.67 -4.22 13.18
C ILE A 379 -17.12 -4.60 13.02
N TYR A 380 -17.36 -5.76 12.42
CA TYR A 380 -18.68 -6.33 12.20
C TYR A 380 -18.84 -7.61 12.98
N LEU A 381 -20.05 -7.83 13.50
CA LEU A 381 -20.42 -9.01 14.27
C LEU A 381 -21.64 -9.69 13.66
N SER A 382 -21.66 -11.03 13.77
CA SER A 382 -22.81 -11.86 13.45
C SER A 382 -22.87 -13.07 14.37
N THR A 383 -24.06 -13.65 14.50
CA THR A 383 -24.28 -14.99 15.09
C THR A 383 -24.33 -16.09 14.02
N LYS A 384 -24.37 -15.72 12.73
CA LYS A 384 -24.31 -16.61 11.57
C LYS A 384 -22.95 -16.47 10.87
N SER A 385 -22.38 -17.55 10.33
CA SER A 385 -21.03 -17.52 9.73
C SER A 385 -20.96 -16.75 8.40
N GLY A 386 -21.97 -16.91 7.54
CA GLY A 386 -21.96 -16.35 6.18
C GLY A 386 -22.67 -15.00 6.04
N SER A 387 -23.60 -14.66 6.92
CA SER A 387 -24.53 -13.53 6.75
C SER A 387 -24.82 -12.79 8.06
N GLY A 388 -25.65 -11.73 7.97
CA GLY A 388 -26.16 -11.01 9.13
C GLY A 388 -25.12 -10.21 9.91
N TYR A 389 -24.02 -9.79 9.26
CA TYR A 389 -23.00 -8.97 9.89
C TYR A 389 -23.48 -7.54 10.07
N LYS A 390 -23.51 -7.07 11.32
CA LYS A 390 -23.86 -5.69 11.67
C LYS A 390 -22.61 -4.96 12.13
N LEU A 391 -22.48 -3.69 11.72
CA LEU A 391 -21.40 -2.81 12.18
C LEU A 391 -21.51 -2.62 13.70
N TYR A 392 -20.40 -2.87 14.39
CA TYR A 392 -20.32 -2.65 15.84
C TYR A 392 -19.60 -1.33 16.18
N THR A 393 -18.44 -1.07 15.57
CA THR A 393 -17.65 0.13 15.89
C THR A 393 -16.61 0.44 14.80
N ASN A 394 -16.24 1.71 14.73
CA ASN A 394 -15.13 2.21 13.95
C ASN A 394 -13.86 2.28 14.83
N VAL A 395 -12.68 2.13 14.20
CA VAL A 395 -11.37 2.10 14.84
C VAL A 395 -10.38 2.89 13.98
N SER A 396 -9.65 3.85 14.55
CA SER A 396 -8.55 4.52 13.85
C SER A 396 -7.39 3.55 13.60
N ALA A 397 -6.70 3.68 12.47
CA ALA A 397 -5.50 2.90 12.17
C ALA A 397 -4.30 3.27 13.06
N GLU A 398 -4.37 4.41 13.78
CA GLU A 398 -3.38 4.83 14.77
C GLU A 398 -3.56 4.15 16.12
N ASP A 399 -4.75 3.55 16.36
CA ASP A 399 -5.02 2.81 17.57
C ASP A 399 -4.35 1.43 17.54
N TYR A 400 -4.13 0.85 18.71
CA TYR A 400 -3.77 -0.56 18.79
C TYR A 400 -4.87 -1.42 18.18
N LEU A 401 -4.48 -2.34 17.28
CA LEU A 401 -5.40 -3.10 16.44
C LEU A 401 -6.03 -4.28 17.20
N ARG A 402 -6.76 -3.92 18.24
CA ARG A 402 -7.59 -4.81 19.04
C ARG A 402 -8.85 -4.09 19.51
N ARG A 403 -9.92 -4.81 19.71
CA ARG A 403 -11.15 -4.29 20.33
C ARG A 403 -11.80 -5.34 21.22
N ASN A 404 -12.31 -4.87 22.33
CA ASN A 404 -13.17 -5.62 23.22
C ASN A 404 -14.62 -5.22 22.92
N VAL A 405 -15.39 -6.18 22.47
CA VAL A 405 -16.75 -6.00 21.96
C VAL A 405 -17.72 -6.60 22.96
N SER A 406 -18.64 -5.78 23.48
CA SER A 406 -19.74 -6.27 24.34
C SER A 406 -20.80 -6.96 23.49
N VAL A 407 -21.28 -8.11 23.96
CA VAL A 407 -22.31 -8.88 23.28
C VAL A 407 -23.37 -9.37 24.29
N PRO A 408 -24.65 -9.51 23.94
CA PRO A 408 -25.70 -9.74 24.91
C PRO A 408 -25.68 -11.13 25.55
N LEU A 409 -25.22 -12.16 24.82
CA LEU A 409 -25.40 -13.55 25.25
C LEU A 409 -24.10 -14.23 25.70
N GLN A 410 -24.21 -15.00 26.78
CA GLN A 410 -23.20 -15.99 27.21
C GLN A 410 -23.34 -17.29 26.41
N LYS A 411 -22.28 -18.11 26.37
CA LYS A 411 -22.23 -19.42 25.73
C LYS A 411 -22.65 -19.43 24.24
N LYS A 412 -22.78 -18.24 23.61
CA LYS A 412 -23.13 -18.06 22.19
C LYS A 412 -21.88 -17.92 21.33
N LYS A 413 -21.86 -18.53 20.15
CA LYS A 413 -20.83 -18.35 19.12
C LYS A 413 -21.10 -17.06 18.36
N TYR A 414 -20.10 -16.22 18.24
CA TYR A 414 -20.12 -14.98 17.45
C TYR A 414 -19.02 -15.03 16.40
N TYR A 415 -19.33 -14.50 15.23
CA TYR A 415 -18.42 -14.35 14.11
C TYR A 415 -18.06 -12.87 13.98
N VAL A 416 -16.79 -12.61 13.69
CA VAL A 416 -16.23 -11.27 13.58
C VAL A 416 -15.60 -11.10 12.21
N LYS A 417 -15.88 -9.99 11.53
CA LYS A 417 -15.15 -9.49 10.38
C LYS A 417 -14.55 -8.12 10.72
N VAL A 418 -13.42 -7.82 10.13
CA VAL A 418 -12.76 -6.51 10.21
C VAL A 418 -12.62 -5.99 8.80
N GLU A 419 -13.07 -4.78 8.56
CA GLU A 419 -12.95 -4.08 7.29
C GLU A 419 -11.90 -2.98 7.43
N ALA A 420 -10.95 -2.91 6.49
CA ALA A 420 -10.03 -1.81 6.35
C ALA A 420 -10.65 -0.76 5.43
N VAL A 421 -10.53 0.50 5.79
CA VAL A 421 -11.15 1.63 5.08
C VAL A 421 -10.13 2.72 4.82
N ARG A 422 -10.26 3.38 3.68
CA ARG A 422 -9.57 4.61 3.32
C ARG A 422 -10.44 5.47 2.40
N THR A 423 -10.16 6.77 2.33
CA THR A 423 -10.81 7.69 1.40
C THR A 423 -9.78 8.28 0.45
N VAL A 424 -10.08 8.31 -0.84
CA VAL A 424 -9.26 8.92 -1.88
C VAL A 424 -10.16 9.77 -2.77
N SER A 425 -9.80 11.03 -2.97
CA SER A 425 -10.60 11.98 -3.78
C SER A 425 -12.10 11.94 -3.45
N GLY A 426 -12.45 11.89 -2.16
CA GLY A 426 -13.83 11.84 -1.68
C GLY A 426 -14.50 10.45 -1.75
N THR A 427 -13.88 9.48 -2.40
CA THR A 427 -14.42 8.11 -2.55
C THR A 427 -13.89 7.20 -1.43
N GLU A 428 -14.80 6.52 -0.75
CA GLU A 428 -14.44 5.52 0.24
C GLU A 428 -14.13 4.18 -0.43
N LEU A 429 -12.97 3.62 -0.10
CA LEU A 429 -12.50 2.33 -0.56
C LEU A 429 -12.32 1.40 0.65
N ALA A 430 -12.83 0.19 0.56
CA ALA A 430 -12.83 -0.74 1.67
C ALA A 430 -12.43 -2.17 1.27
N SER A 431 -11.90 -2.92 2.23
CA SER A 431 -11.58 -4.34 2.07
C SER A 431 -11.85 -5.13 3.33
N MET A 432 -12.65 -6.18 3.20
CA MET A 432 -13.10 -7.02 4.30
C MET A 432 -12.14 -8.19 4.55
N SER A 433 -11.97 -8.57 5.83
CA SER A 433 -11.30 -9.80 6.24
C SER A 433 -12.19 -11.03 6.04
N THR A 434 -11.58 -12.22 6.05
CA THR A 434 -12.29 -13.47 6.33
C THR A 434 -12.87 -13.43 7.74
N ALA A 435 -13.97 -14.15 7.96
CA ALA A 435 -14.59 -14.25 9.27
C ALA A 435 -13.79 -15.16 10.22
N ARG A 436 -13.70 -14.75 11.49
CA ARG A 436 -13.25 -15.60 12.58
C ARG A 436 -14.27 -15.62 13.71
N SER A 437 -14.29 -16.66 14.53
CA SER A 437 -15.30 -16.81 15.58
C SER A 437 -14.71 -17.14 16.94
N ALA A 438 -15.49 -16.82 17.98
CA ALA A 438 -15.27 -17.33 19.34
C ALA A 438 -16.63 -17.55 20.03
N LYS A 439 -16.67 -18.52 20.94
CA LYS A 439 -17.80 -18.75 21.84
C LYS A 439 -17.61 -17.94 23.12
N THR A 440 -18.62 -17.19 23.52
CA THR A 440 -18.60 -16.49 24.81
C THR A 440 -18.70 -17.48 25.97
N ALA A 441 -18.10 -17.15 27.10
CA ALA A 441 -18.13 -17.95 28.31
C ALA A 441 -18.22 -17.04 29.52
N ALA A 442 -18.81 -17.50 30.61
CA ALA A 442 -18.79 -16.77 31.87
C ALA A 442 -17.35 -16.57 32.36
N ALA A 443 -17.00 -15.37 32.79
CA ALA A 443 -15.77 -15.15 33.52
C ALA A 443 -15.99 -15.61 34.97
N LYS A 444 -15.32 -16.68 35.33
CA LYS A 444 -15.27 -17.12 36.71
C LYS A 444 -14.24 -16.29 37.47
N ALA A 445 -14.57 -15.82 38.67
CA ALA A 445 -13.57 -15.27 39.55
C ALA A 445 -12.61 -16.43 39.89
N THR A 446 -11.40 -16.38 39.35
CA THR A 446 -10.41 -17.44 39.53
C THR A 446 -9.67 -17.16 40.83
N SER A 447 -9.83 -17.98 41.82
CA SER A 447 -8.95 -17.93 42.98
C SER A 447 -7.55 -18.28 42.54
N THR A 448 -6.61 -17.40 42.76
CA THR A 448 -5.19 -17.70 42.63
C THR A 448 -4.79 -18.55 43.84
N LYS A 449 -3.77 -19.37 43.70
CA LYS A 449 -3.17 -20.14 44.85
C LYS A 449 -2.39 -19.22 45.82
N ALA A 450 -2.66 -17.90 45.81
CA ALA A 450 -1.96 -16.93 46.61
C ALA A 450 -2.36 -16.98 48.07
N LYS A 451 -1.40 -16.85 48.97
CA LYS A 451 -1.68 -16.78 50.41
C LYS A 451 -2.27 -15.40 50.72
N TYR A 452 -3.42 -15.39 51.44
CA TYR A 452 -4.12 -14.21 51.82
C TYR A 452 -4.27 -14.09 53.34
N TYR A 453 -3.90 -12.93 53.89
CA TYR A 453 -3.97 -12.68 55.31
C TYR A 453 -5.28 -11.92 55.67
N LYS A 454 -6.33 -12.66 56.06
CA LYS A 454 -7.68 -12.15 56.27
C LYS A 454 -7.74 -11.02 57.31
N ASN A 455 -6.88 -11.00 58.30
CA ASN A 455 -6.87 -10.03 59.39
C ASN A 455 -5.45 -9.76 59.94
N LYS A 456 -5.35 -8.81 60.91
CA LYS A 456 -4.08 -8.41 61.52
C LYS A 456 -3.41 -9.59 62.27
N LYS A 457 -4.20 -10.48 62.88
CA LYS A 457 -3.69 -11.65 63.63
C LYS A 457 -3.02 -12.61 62.63
N ALA A 458 -3.70 -12.92 61.51
CA ALA A 458 -3.14 -13.76 60.44
C ALA A 458 -1.89 -13.12 59.81
N PHE A 459 -1.88 -11.82 59.52
CA PHE A 459 -0.71 -11.15 59.03
C PHE A 459 0.48 -11.19 59.96
N LYS A 460 0.28 -11.03 61.29
CA LYS A 460 1.34 -11.13 62.30
C LYS A 460 1.88 -12.54 62.45
N LYS A 461 1.10 -13.59 62.10
CA LYS A 461 1.54 -15.01 62.06
C LYS A 461 2.31 -15.35 60.80
N SER A 462 2.33 -14.47 59.73
CA SER A 462 3.01 -14.76 58.49
C SER A 462 4.52 -14.91 58.65
N THR A 463 5.13 -15.73 57.82
CA THR A 463 6.61 -15.87 57.73
C THR A 463 7.25 -14.52 57.47
N ALA A 464 6.72 -13.72 56.55
CA ALA A 464 7.20 -12.36 56.23
C ALA A 464 7.28 -11.47 57.50
N TYR A 465 6.23 -11.44 58.33
CA TYR A 465 6.21 -10.65 59.56
C TYR A 465 7.16 -11.20 60.64
N LYS A 466 7.23 -12.50 60.79
CA LYS A 466 8.10 -13.16 61.81
C LYS A 466 9.58 -13.01 61.46
N THR A 467 9.98 -13.26 60.24
CA THR A 467 11.38 -13.31 59.78
C THR A 467 12.03 -11.93 59.76
N TYR A 468 11.33 -10.91 59.30
CA TYR A 468 11.91 -9.58 59.08
C TYR A 468 11.71 -8.62 60.23
N LYS A 469 12.57 -8.68 61.23
CA LYS A 469 12.49 -7.85 62.50
C LYS A 469 12.39 -6.34 62.22
N ALA A 470 13.19 -5.80 61.26
CA ALA A 470 13.17 -4.39 60.88
C ALA A 470 11.85 -3.98 60.16
N PHE A 471 11.32 -4.85 59.31
CA PHE A 471 10.02 -4.69 58.66
C PHE A 471 8.90 -4.68 59.71
N ARG A 472 8.84 -5.67 60.57
CA ARG A 472 7.85 -5.83 61.65
C ARG A 472 7.72 -4.60 62.53
N LYS A 473 8.85 -3.95 62.89
CA LYS A 473 8.89 -2.75 63.74
C LYS A 473 8.40 -1.48 63.02
N LYS A 474 8.33 -1.49 61.69
CA LYS A 474 8.08 -0.26 60.86
C LYS A 474 6.80 -0.32 60.05
N VAL A 475 6.30 -1.51 59.67
CA VAL A 475 5.10 -1.69 58.85
C VAL A 475 3.83 -1.33 59.61
N SER A 476 2.91 -0.63 58.96
CA SER A 476 1.58 -0.33 59.46
C SER A 476 0.53 -1.19 58.79
N TYR A 477 0.01 -2.17 59.49
CA TYR A 477 -1.08 -3.01 58.97
C TYR A 477 -2.31 -2.21 58.63
N ALA A 478 -2.69 -1.24 59.55
CA ALA A 478 -3.88 -0.42 59.37
C ALA A 478 -3.83 0.50 58.14
N LYS A 479 -2.64 0.87 57.65
CA LYS A 479 -2.46 1.69 56.44
C LYS A 479 -2.15 0.87 55.19
N SER A 480 -1.84 -0.45 55.36
CA SER A 480 -1.61 -1.35 54.25
C SER A 480 -2.89 -1.67 53.50
N ILE A 481 -2.79 -1.99 52.21
CA ILE A 481 -3.91 -2.25 51.31
C ILE A 481 -3.71 -3.65 50.66
N VAL A 482 -4.76 -4.48 50.69
CA VAL A 482 -4.70 -5.77 49.98
C VAL A 482 -4.50 -5.51 48.49
N MET A 483 -3.55 -6.22 47.89
CA MET A 483 -3.20 -6.03 46.48
C MET A 483 -4.29 -6.63 45.58
N PRO A 484 -4.96 -5.85 44.72
CA PRO A 484 -5.91 -6.36 43.75
C PRO A 484 -5.24 -7.32 42.75
N GLY A 485 -6.01 -8.28 42.21
CA GLY A 485 -5.57 -9.14 41.13
C GLY A 485 -4.63 -10.28 41.53
N GLN A 486 -4.22 -10.37 42.82
CA GLN A 486 -3.40 -11.47 43.30
C GLN A 486 -4.24 -12.65 43.84
N ILE A 487 -5.38 -12.37 44.45
CA ILE A 487 -6.26 -13.39 45.05
C ILE A 487 -7.26 -13.90 44.04
N THR A 488 -7.94 -12.97 43.38
CA THR A 488 -8.86 -13.25 42.29
C THR A 488 -8.58 -12.32 41.15
N THR A 489 -8.64 -12.79 39.93
CA THR A 489 -8.34 -11.97 38.78
C THR A 489 -9.41 -12.03 37.70
N ASN A 490 -9.78 -10.86 37.22
CA ASN A 490 -10.67 -10.68 36.10
C ASN A 490 -10.23 -9.42 35.32
N VAL A 491 -9.95 -9.58 34.04
CA VAL A 491 -9.56 -8.44 33.19
C VAL A 491 -10.58 -8.29 32.06
N ALA A 492 -11.36 -7.23 32.10
CA ALA A 492 -12.38 -6.92 31.09
C ALA A 492 -13.28 -8.12 30.74
N GLY A 493 -13.70 -8.90 31.77
CA GLY A 493 -14.53 -10.10 31.60
C GLY A 493 -13.77 -11.37 31.20
N PHE A 494 -12.45 -11.36 31.14
CA PHE A 494 -11.61 -12.52 30.85
C PHE A 494 -10.91 -13.02 32.12
N ASN A 495 -10.82 -14.35 32.26
CA ASN A 495 -10.07 -14.96 33.33
C ASN A 495 -8.56 -14.82 33.12
N VAL A 496 -7.84 -14.45 34.18
CA VAL A 496 -6.39 -14.34 34.22
C VAL A 496 -5.86 -15.21 35.35
N ALA A 497 -4.82 -16.02 35.10
CA ALA A 497 -4.30 -16.95 36.08
C ALA A 497 -3.67 -16.21 37.28
N ARG A 498 -2.90 -15.15 37.03
CA ARG A 498 -2.30 -14.30 38.07
C ARG A 498 -1.86 -12.97 37.49
N MET A 499 -2.10 -11.88 38.23
CA MET A 499 -1.55 -10.57 37.93
C MET A 499 -0.36 -10.29 38.83
N ILE A 500 0.78 -9.97 38.23
CA ILE A 500 2.05 -9.71 38.92
C ILE A 500 2.25 -8.19 38.98
N PRO A 501 2.18 -7.53 40.17
CA PRO A 501 2.37 -6.09 40.30
C PRO A 501 3.83 -5.72 40.13
N GLN A 502 4.08 -4.54 39.52
CA GLN A 502 5.42 -4.10 39.13
C GLN A 502 5.74 -2.67 39.60
N GLY A 503 4.89 -1.72 39.28
CA GLY A 503 5.09 -0.31 39.62
C GLY A 503 3.94 0.26 40.43
N ILE A 504 4.23 1.31 41.19
CA ILE A 504 3.24 2.03 41.99
C ILE A 504 3.50 3.53 41.92
N THR A 505 2.41 4.33 41.82
CA THR A 505 2.45 5.77 41.91
C THR A 505 1.19 6.31 42.58
N VAL A 506 1.23 7.58 42.98
CA VAL A 506 0.08 8.27 43.56
C VAL A 506 -0.35 9.41 42.63
N ALA A 507 -1.65 9.44 42.28
CA ALA A 507 -2.26 10.44 41.41
C ALA A 507 -3.53 10.97 42.08
N GLY A 508 -3.46 12.13 42.72
CA GLY A 508 -4.55 12.71 43.48
C GLY A 508 -5.04 11.79 44.62
N ASP A 509 -6.32 11.48 44.65
CA ASP A 509 -6.94 10.58 45.63
C ASP A 509 -6.71 9.10 45.35
N TYR A 510 -5.99 8.79 44.28
CA TYR A 510 -5.80 7.40 43.82
C TYR A 510 -4.36 6.94 43.95
N MET A 511 -4.23 5.64 44.22
CA MET A 511 -3.00 4.88 44.09
C MET A 511 -3.14 4.01 42.85
N LEU A 512 -2.16 4.07 41.97
CA LEU A 512 -2.12 3.38 40.73
C LEU A 512 -1.03 2.31 40.81
N VAL A 513 -1.38 1.03 40.49
CA VAL A 513 -0.46 -0.08 40.52
C VAL A 513 -0.47 -0.75 39.16
N SER A 514 0.66 -0.75 38.45
CA SER A 514 0.83 -1.50 37.22
C SER A 514 1.05 -2.97 37.49
N ALA A 515 0.46 -3.83 36.65
CA ALA A 515 0.60 -5.27 36.79
C ALA A 515 0.48 -5.95 35.41
N TYR A 516 1.10 -7.13 35.28
CA TYR A 516 1.03 -7.94 34.06
C TYR A 516 0.52 -9.35 34.34
N ASP A 517 -0.04 -9.99 33.31
CA ASP A 517 -0.43 -11.40 33.37
C ASP A 517 0.81 -12.30 33.31
N GLY A 518 1.07 -13.06 34.37
CA GLY A 518 2.19 -13.96 34.46
C GLY A 518 2.20 -15.06 33.39
N SER A 519 1.05 -15.36 32.78
CA SER A 519 0.94 -16.28 31.64
C SER A 519 1.12 -15.59 30.30
N LYS A 520 1.21 -14.25 30.27
CA LYS A 520 1.31 -13.41 29.05
C LYS A 520 0.17 -13.64 28.03
N THR A 521 -0.97 -14.10 28.50
CA THR A 521 -2.12 -14.41 27.63
C THR A 521 -3.08 -13.24 27.47
N THR A 522 -3.03 -12.29 28.40
CA THR A 522 -3.86 -11.07 28.38
C THR A 522 -2.99 -9.81 28.48
N GLU A 523 -3.63 -8.68 28.24
CA GLU A 523 -2.99 -7.37 28.37
C GLU A 523 -2.64 -7.06 29.82
N SER A 524 -1.62 -6.23 30.00
CA SER A 524 -1.25 -5.65 31.28
C SER A 524 -2.32 -4.67 31.78
N VAL A 525 -2.35 -4.42 33.07
CA VAL A 525 -3.36 -3.54 33.68
C VAL A 525 -2.73 -2.52 34.63
N ILE A 526 -3.50 -1.47 34.94
CA ILE A 526 -3.25 -0.57 36.06
C ILE A 526 -4.46 -0.66 36.97
N PHE A 527 -4.26 -1.09 38.20
CA PHE A 527 -5.27 -1.06 39.24
C PHE A 527 -5.35 0.36 39.84
N VAL A 528 -6.54 0.95 39.85
CA VAL A 528 -6.81 2.28 40.40
C VAL A 528 -7.53 2.12 41.74
N ILE A 529 -6.83 2.40 42.83
CA ILE A 529 -7.29 2.18 44.19
C ILE A 529 -7.54 3.52 44.86
N ASN A 530 -8.71 3.74 45.46
CA ASN A 530 -8.95 4.92 46.27
C ASN A 530 -8.16 4.83 47.59
N ARG A 531 -7.36 5.84 47.89
CA ARG A 531 -6.44 5.88 49.04
C ARG A 531 -7.15 5.95 50.38
N LYS A 532 -8.31 6.63 50.45
CA LYS A 532 -9.12 6.76 51.69
C LYS A 532 -9.86 5.45 51.98
N THR A 533 -10.62 4.97 51.02
CA THR A 533 -11.45 3.76 51.18
C THR A 533 -10.70 2.47 51.02
N LYS A 534 -9.49 2.45 50.41
CA LYS A 534 -8.64 1.30 50.08
C LYS A 534 -9.32 0.29 49.12
N LYS A 535 -10.38 0.71 48.44
CA LYS A 535 -11.12 -0.10 47.50
C LYS A 535 -10.64 0.13 46.09
N LEU A 536 -10.64 -0.92 45.29
CA LEU A 536 -10.42 -0.85 43.81
C LEU A 536 -11.60 -0.10 43.19
N CYS A 537 -11.31 0.97 42.44
CA CYS A 537 -12.32 1.81 41.77
C CYS A 537 -12.51 1.31 40.33
N THR A 538 -11.41 1.14 39.60
CA THR A 538 -11.43 0.69 38.22
C THR A 538 -10.13 -0.05 37.86
N THR A 539 -10.15 -0.82 36.78
CA THR A 539 -8.96 -1.46 36.21
C THR A 539 -8.74 -0.92 34.81
N VAL A 540 -7.61 -0.27 34.58
CA VAL A 540 -7.20 0.19 33.25
C VAL A 540 -6.55 -0.98 32.52
N VAL A 541 -7.09 -1.33 31.35
CA VAL A 541 -6.55 -2.40 30.50
C VAL A 541 -5.67 -1.76 29.44
N MET A 542 -4.38 -2.10 29.46
CA MET A 542 -3.39 -1.53 28.56
C MET A 542 -3.56 -2.09 27.12
N PRO A 543 -3.06 -1.38 26.10
CA PRO A 543 -3.20 -1.84 24.71
C PRO A 543 -2.31 -3.05 24.34
N TYR A 544 -1.45 -3.51 25.25
CA TYR A 544 -0.47 -4.57 25.03
C TYR A 544 -0.26 -5.47 26.25
N ALA A 545 0.27 -6.65 26.02
CA ALA A 545 0.81 -7.53 27.07
C ALA A 545 2.31 -7.22 27.23
N SER A 546 2.69 -6.63 28.36
CA SER A 546 4.06 -6.21 28.68
C SER A 546 4.31 -6.41 30.17
N HIS A 547 5.58 -6.45 30.55
CA HIS A 547 5.98 -6.46 31.97
C HIS A 547 5.46 -5.22 32.74
N LEU A 548 5.36 -4.07 32.08
CA LEU A 548 4.87 -2.80 32.63
C LEU A 548 5.63 -2.39 33.91
N GLY A 549 6.98 -2.48 33.86
CA GLY A 549 7.89 -2.44 35.00
C GLY A 549 7.83 -1.20 35.87
N GLY A 550 7.39 -0.04 35.33
CA GLY A 550 7.29 1.21 36.09
C GLY A 550 6.08 2.03 35.76
N ILE A 551 5.62 2.83 36.73
CA ILE A 551 4.53 3.80 36.57
C ILE A 551 4.83 5.07 37.35
N ALA A 552 4.59 6.24 36.78
CA ALA A 552 4.71 7.53 37.43
C ALA A 552 3.57 8.48 37.04
N TYR A 553 3.33 9.51 37.86
CA TYR A 553 2.37 10.57 37.58
C TYR A 553 3.06 11.93 37.71
N ASP A 554 2.93 12.78 36.69
CA ASP A 554 3.58 14.10 36.64
C ASP A 554 2.69 15.29 36.98
N GLY A 555 1.46 15.01 37.35
CA GLY A 555 0.41 16.01 37.59
C GLY A 555 -0.64 16.07 36.50
N THR A 556 -0.32 15.59 35.28
CA THR A 556 -1.19 15.57 34.09
C THR A 556 -1.27 14.19 33.45
N ASN A 557 -0.12 13.56 33.27
CA ASN A 557 0.00 12.29 32.57
C ASN A 557 0.46 11.15 33.46
N ILE A 558 0.02 9.96 33.12
CA ILE A 558 0.57 8.71 33.62
C ILE A 558 1.66 8.25 32.66
N TRP A 559 2.84 7.98 33.20
CA TRP A 559 4.02 7.46 32.50
C TRP A 559 4.16 5.98 32.77
N VAL A 560 4.33 5.19 31.73
CA VAL A 560 4.50 3.73 31.81
C VAL A 560 5.60 3.25 30.86
N THR A 561 6.04 2.02 31.05
CA THR A 561 7.10 1.41 30.26
C THR A 561 6.59 0.27 29.39
N TYR A 562 7.11 0.18 28.18
CA TYR A 562 6.93 -0.96 27.29
C TYR A 562 8.23 -1.25 26.54
N GLY A 563 8.87 -2.37 26.89
CA GLY A 563 10.19 -2.69 26.37
C GLY A 563 11.23 -1.61 26.70
N LYS A 564 11.86 -1.06 25.69
CA LYS A 564 12.84 0.03 25.80
C LYS A 564 12.22 1.43 25.65
N ASN A 565 10.90 1.58 25.72
CA ASN A 565 10.27 2.89 25.52
C ASN A 565 9.52 3.38 26.75
N LEU A 566 9.60 4.70 26.95
CA LEU A 566 8.70 5.44 27.82
C LEU A 566 7.47 5.89 27.05
N HIS A 567 6.32 5.64 27.64
CA HIS A 567 5.02 6.02 27.11
C HIS A 567 4.28 6.92 28.07
N SER A 568 3.42 7.77 27.55
CA SER A 568 2.53 8.60 28.34
C SER A 568 1.08 8.47 27.91
N MET A 569 0.17 8.69 28.85
CA MET A 569 -1.27 8.80 28.60
C MET A 569 -1.88 9.79 29.58
N PRO A 570 -2.93 10.55 29.18
CA PRO A 570 -3.63 11.46 30.09
C PRO A 570 -4.19 10.72 31.29
N PHE A 571 -4.10 11.32 32.47
CA PHE A 571 -4.70 10.76 33.67
C PHE A 571 -6.22 11.00 33.76
N GLU A 572 -6.73 12.07 33.17
CA GLU A 572 -8.13 12.45 33.29
C GLU A 572 -9.16 11.38 32.91
N PRO A 573 -9.02 10.67 31.77
CA PRO A 573 -9.92 9.55 31.43
C PRO A 573 -9.91 8.43 32.49
N ILE A 574 -8.77 8.19 33.13
CA ILE A 574 -8.63 7.19 34.21
C ILE A 574 -9.35 7.69 35.46
N ARG A 575 -9.19 8.97 35.80
CA ARG A 575 -9.88 9.61 36.94
C ARG A 575 -11.40 9.56 36.75
N GLN A 576 -11.90 9.89 35.56
CA GLN A 576 -13.33 9.84 35.25
C GLN A 576 -13.89 8.41 35.36
N ALA A 577 -13.17 7.42 34.82
CA ALA A 577 -13.55 6.01 34.95
C ALA A 577 -13.64 5.58 36.43
N ALA A 578 -12.73 6.07 37.28
CA ALA A 578 -12.74 5.76 38.70
C ALA A 578 -13.92 6.47 39.44
N VAL A 579 -14.21 7.73 39.15
CA VAL A 579 -15.35 8.50 39.68
C VAL A 579 -16.68 7.86 39.31
N ASN A 580 -16.83 7.49 38.02
CA ASN A 580 -18.04 6.88 37.48
C ASN A 580 -18.19 5.39 37.84
N LYS A 581 -17.33 4.86 38.70
CA LYS A 581 -17.32 3.48 39.16
C LYS A 581 -17.32 2.47 37.99
N GLN A 582 -16.71 2.84 36.86
CA GLN A 582 -16.56 1.99 35.70
C GLN A 582 -15.67 0.79 36.07
N LYS A 583 -16.15 -0.44 35.88
CA LYS A 583 -15.40 -1.66 36.29
C LYS A 583 -14.03 -1.76 35.66
N PHE A 584 -13.89 -1.34 34.41
CA PHE A 584 -12.61 -1.27 33.70
C PHE A 584 -12.66 -0.23 32.58
N LEU A 585 -11.50 0.32 32.25
CA LEU A 585 -11.26 1.25 31.16
C LEU A 585 -10.28 0.60 30.16
N GLU A 586 -10.65 0.48 28.89
CA GLU A 586 -9.76 0.00 27.84
C GLU A 586 -8.98 1.17 27.21
N ILE A 587 -7.67 1.08 27.23
CA ILE A 587 -6.79 2.02 26.51
C ILE A 587 -6.44 1.41 25.16
N TYR A 588 -6.68 2.14 24.09
CA TYR A 588 -6.39 1.73 22.72
C TYR A 588 -5.30 2.56 22.07
N ARG A 589 -5.00 3.72 22.62
CA ARG A 589 -3.92 4.60 22.16
C ARG A 589 -3.06 5.03 23.35
N ILE A 590 -1.76 5.06 23.13
CA ILE A 590 -0.76 5.53 24.10
C ILE A 590 0.36 6.22 23.34
N ASN A 591 0.85 7.34 23.88
CA ASN A 591 1.93 8.08 23.23
C ASN A 591 3.27 7.40 23.52
N THR A 592 4.01 7.04 22.48
CA THR A 592 5.43 6.67 22.59
C THR A 592 6.23 7.97 22.62
N VAL A 593 6.89 8.23 23.74
CA VAL A 593 7.54 9.54 23.96
C VAL A 593 9.03 9.49 23.67
N CYS A 594 9.72 8.47 24.22
CA CYS A 594 11.16 8.42 24.05
C CYS A 594 11.69 6.98 24.17
N PRO A 595 12.63 6.60 23.31
CA PRO A 595 13.39 5.37 23.49
C PRO A 595 14.38 5.50 24.66
N MET A 596 14.65 4.37 25.30
CA MET A 596 15.62 4.24 26.39
C MET A 596 16.77 3.33 25.96
N PRO A 597 17.98 3.53 26.49
CA PRO A 597 19.12 2.67 26.17
C PRO A 597 18.91 1.18 26.53
N GLU A 598 18.12 0.94 27.58
CA GLU A 598 17.87 -0.39 28.11
C GLU A 598 16.36 -0.62 28.40
N THR A 599 15.99 -1.88 28.59
CA THR A 599 14.63 -2.20 29.07
C THR A 599 14.38 -1.60 30.44
N VAL A 600 13.33 -0.79 30.54
CA VAL A 600 13.02 -0.02 31.75
C VAL A 600 12.26 -0.87 32.74
N SER A 601 12.74 -0.89 33.99
CA SER A 601 12.13 -1.63 35.11
C SER A 601 11.40 -0.74 36.12
N TYR A 602 11.78 0.54 36.20
CA TYR A 602 11.11 1.46 37.10
C TYR A 602 11.08 2.89 36.55
N VAL A 603 10.05 3.64 36.91
CA VAL A 603 9.85 5.05 36.57
C VAL A 603 9.40 5.80 37.80
N SER A 604 9.88 7.04 37.97
CA SER A 604 9.47 7.95 39.04
C SER A 604 9.41 9.38 38.52
N TYR A 605 8.57 10.21 39.10
CA TYR A 605 8.52 11.65 38.83
C TYR A 605 9.06 12.44 40.02
N TYR A 606 9.93 13.39 39.76
CA TYR A 606 10.44 14.30 40.78
C TYR A 606 10.90 15.63 40.18
N LYS A 607 10.42 16.75 40.70
CA LYS A 607 10.80 18.14 40.34
C LYS A 607 10.81 18.38 38.82
N GLY A 608 9.71 18.10 38.12
CA GLY A 608 9.56 18.33 36.67
C GLY A 608 10.26 17.31 35.76
N MET A 609 10.81 16.27 36.34
CA MET A 609 11.58 15.26 35.62
C MET A 609 11.02 13.84 35.77
N ILE A 610 11.08 13.09 34.68
CA ILE A 610 10.85 11.65 34.69
C ILE A 610 12.20 10.96 34.88
N TRP A 611 12.28 10.16 35.91
CA TRP A 611 13.44 9.33 36.24
C TRP A 611 13.14 7.88 35.93
N ALA A 612 13.91 7.27 35.03
CA ALA A 612 13.67 5.91 34.57
C ALA A 612 14.97 5.09 34.52
N GLY A 613 14.92 3.84 34.91
CA GLY A 613 16.10 2.99 34.94
C GLY A 613 15.80 1.49 34.80
N ALA A 614 16.85 0.71 34.60
CA ALA A 614 16.80 -0.73 34.41
C ALA A 614 17.20 -1.48 35.70
N TYR A 615 16.56 -2.63 35.91
CA TYR A 615 17.01 -3.59 36.92
C TYR A 615 18.20 -4.40 36.38
N ASN A 616 19.17 -4.67 37.27
CA ASN A 616 20.15 -5.69 37.06
C ASN A 616 20.57 -6.29 38.40
N GLU A 617 20.70 -7.58 38.46
CA GLU A 617 21.03 -8.30 39.69
C GLU A 617 22.50 -8.14 40.08
N LYS A 618 23.39 -8.19 39.11
CA LYS A 618 24.84 -8.26 39.32
C LYS A 618 25.52 -6.90 39.23
N VAL A 619 25.18 -6.10 38.24
CA VAL A 619 25.87 -4.83 37.94
C VAL A 619 25.01 -3.61 38.25
N LYS A 620 25.68 -2.50 38.55
CA LYS A 620 25.03 -1.19 38.64
C LYS A 620 24.60 -0.71 37.27
N LYS A 621 23.42 -0.09 37.16
CA LYS A 621 22.85 0.47 35.94
C LYS A 621 22.57 1.95 36.09
N TYR A 622 22.54 2.69 34.99
CA TYR A 622 22.17 4.09 35.03
C TYR A 622 20.66 4.27 35.17
N MET A 623 20.27 5.23 35.99
CA MET A 623 18.95 5.87 35.97
C MET A 623 19.06 7.18 35.20
N TYR A 624 18.17 7.42 34.28
CA TYR A 624 18.15 8.58 33.40
C TYR A 624 17.08 9.56 33.84
N GLY A 625 17.43 10.85 33.96
CA GLY A 625 16.54 11.93 34.30
C GLY A 625 16.18 12.77 33.09
N TYR A 626 14.93 12.74 32.70
CA TYR A 626 14.40 13.48 31.56
C TYR A 626 13.54 14.64 32.01
N GLN A 627 13.84 15.83 31.56
CA GLN A 627 13.01 17.01 31.77
C GLN A 627 11.80 16.93 30.83
N ILE A 628 10.61 17.18 31.36
CA ILE A 628 9.41 17.30 30.57
C ILE A 628 9.42 18.69 29.93
N SER A 629 9.48 18.76 28.60
CA SER A 629 9.54 20.03 27.85
C SER A 629 8.15 20.61 27.55
N ASN A 630 7.12 19.75 27.51
CA ASN A 630 5.74 20.16 27.30
C ASN A 630 4.82 19.28 28.17
N LYS A 631 4.02 19.93 29.03
CA LYS A 631 3.10 19.25 29.97
C LYS A 631 1.70 18.99 29.38
N THR A 632 1.57 19.02 28.09
CA THR A 632 0.30 18.68 27.41
C THR A 632 0.00 17.17 27.46
N THR A 633 -1.10 16.77 26.84
CA THR A 633 -1.45 15.35 26.66
C THR A 633 -0.48 14.60 25.75
N ARG A 634 0.41 15.30 25.03
CA ARG A 634 1.51 14.75 24.21
C ARG A 634 2.85 15.35 24.64
N PRO A 635 3.36 15.02 25.85
CA PRO A 635 4.60 15.58 26.35
C PRO A 635 5.81 15.12 25.57
N THR A 636 6.85 15.96 25.57
CA THR A 636 8.19 15.62 25.05
C THR A 636 9.20 15.56 26.17
N LEU A 637 10.27 14.80 26.00
CA LEU A 637 11.31 14.56 27.00
C LEU A 637 12.70 14.94 26.46
N LYS A 638 13.46 15.70 27.27
CA LYS A 638 14.87 16.02 27.00
C LYS A 638 15.74 15.39 28.09
N LEU A 639 16.68 14.50 27.74
CA LEU A 639 17.63 13.92 28.67
C LEU A 639 18.50 15.03 29.30
N LYS A 640 18.54 15.08 30.63
CA LYS A 640 19.32 16.06 31.40
C LYS A 640 20.37 15.40 32.28
N HIS A 641 20.02 14.27 32.88
CA HIS A 641 20.85 13.65 33.89
C HIS A 641 20.94 12.14 33.74
N ARG A 642 22.03 11.58 34.21
CA ARG A 642 22.19 10.14 34.44
C ARG A 642 22.84 9.94 35.82
N MET A 643 22.39 8.94 36.55
CA MET A 643 22.89 8.58 37.87
C MET A 643 23.13 7.07 37.95
N LEU A 644 24.34 6.69 38.36
CA LEU A 644 24.66 5.27 38.54
C LEU A 644 23.96 4.75 39.79
N MET A 645 23.06 3.80 39.64
CA MET A 645 22.23 3.24 40.70
C MET A 645 22.84 1.96 41.26
N PRO A 646 22.51 1.61 42.52
CA PRO A 646 22.84 0.32 43.07
C PRO A 646 22.23 -0.81 42.22
N ASN A 647 22.93 -1.97 42.15
CA ASN A 647 22.33 -3.16 41.56
C ASN A 647 21.04 -3.55 42.31
N ARG A 648 20.19 -4.37 41.68
CA ARG A 648 18.91 -4.86 42.20
C ARG A 648 17.86 -3.77 42.47
N THR A 649 18.00 -2.58 41.86
CA THR A 649 17.01 -1.50 41.96
C THR A 649 15.75 -1.83 41.18
N GLN A 650 14.61 -1.90 41.84
CA GLN A 650 13.27 -2.17 41.27
C GLN A 650 12.29 -1.01 41.39
N GLY A 651 12.58 -0.05 42.24
CA GLY A 651 11.72 1.11 42.42
C GLY A 651 12.48 2.26 43.07
N VAL A 652 12.10 3.48 42.72
CA VAL A 652 12.68 4.71 43.28
C VAL A 652 11.58 5.71 43.54
N THR A 653 11.65 6.39 44.67
CA THR A 653 10.82 7.54 44.98
C THR A 653 11.64 8.62 45.73
N PHE A 654 11.20 9.87 45.68
CA PHE A 654 11.91 10.98 46.31
C PHE A 654 11.06 11.65 47.37
N THR A 655 11.68 11.98 48.49
CA THR A 655 11.07 12.84 49.50
C THR A 655 11.02 14.31 49.03
N LYS A 656 10.17 15.14 49.64
CA LYS A 656 10.13 16.58 49.34
C LYS A 656 11.51 17.26 49.54
N THR A 657 12.34 16.74 50.46
CA THR A 657 13.70 17.24 50.78
C THR A 657 14.81 16.64 49.87
N GLY A 658 14.45 15.88 48.84
CA GLY A 658 15.39 15.31 47.87
C GLY A 658 16.09 14.01 48.33
N LYS A 659 15.75 13.44 49.49
CA LYS A 659 16.24 12.09 49.80
C LYS A 659 15.59 11.09 48.84
N MET A 660 16.36 10.16 48.35
CA MET A 660 15.93 9.10 47.41
C MET A 660 15.71 7.80 48.20
N ILE A 661 14.54 7.20 48.08
CA ILE A 661 14.18 5.94 48.71
C ILE A 661 14.13 4.89 47.59
N VAL A 662 14.91 3.83 47.71
CA VAL A 662 15.14 2.81 46.68
C VAL A 662 14.69 1.46 47.18
N SER A 663 13.80 0.83 46.42
CA SER A 663 13.43 -0.58 46.57
C SER A 663 14.46 -1.46 45.87
N ARG A 664 15.15 -2.33 46.61
CA ARG A 664 16.12 -3.27 46.07
C ARG A 664 15.68 -4.68 46.35
N SER A 665 15.51 -5.47 45.30
CA SER A 665 14.85 -6.77 45.34
C SER A 665 15.77 -7.95 45.09
N CYS A 666 15.53 -9.00 45.84
CA CYS A 666 15.86 -10.36 45.42
C CYS A 666 14.67 -10.91 44.61
N GLN A 667 14.83 -11.19 43.34
CA GLN A 667 13.74 -11.69 42.46
C GLN A 667 13.48 -13.22 42.65
N SER A 668 14.24 -13.90 43.49
CA SER A 668 14.03 -15.33 43.73
C SER A 668 13.01 -15.57 44.84
N ALA A 669 11.93 -16.29 44.54
CA ALA A 669 10.95 -16.73 45.51
C ALA A 669 11.61 -17.55 46.67
N LYS A 670 12.63 -18.34 46.34
CA LYS A 670 13.39 -19.17 47.24
C LYS A 670 14.67 -18.52 47.78
N ASN A 671 14.92 -17.26 47.43
CA ASN A 671 16.08 -16.46 47.84
C ASN A 671 17.47 -17.18 47.70
N LYS A 672 17.65 -17.86 46.57
CA LYS A 672 18.89 -18.63 46.28
C LYS A 672 20.17 -17.77 46.24
N SER A 673 20.03 -16.43 46.04
CA SER A 673 21.16 -15.49 45.92
C SER A 673 21.72 -15.02 47.26
N GLY A 674 21.11 -15.40 48.41
CA GLY A 674 21.48 -14.88 49.73
C GLY A 674 21.24 -13.39 49.96
N PHE A 675 20.87 -12.62 48.93
CA PHE A 675 20.60 -11.20 49.06
C PHE A 675 19.28 -10.97 49.78
N MET A 676 19.30 -10.22 50.88
CA MET A 676 18.07 -9.81 51.59
C MET A 676 17.53 -8.54 50.94
N SER A 677 16.33 -8.66 50.38
CA SER A 677 15.54 -7.51 49.89
C SER A 677 15.48 -6.40 50.90
N CYS A 678 15.62 -5.15 50.46
CA CYS A 678 15.68 -4.00 51.33
C CYS A 678 15.10 -2.73 50.69
N VAL A 679 14.78 -1.79 51.57
CA VAL A 679 14.55 -0.38 51.24
C VAL A 679 15.72 0.45 51.75
N ASP A 680 16.46 1.02 50.83
CA ASP A 680 17.61 1.88 51.13
C ASP A 680 17.24 3.34 50.91
N THR A 681 17.70 4.21 51.84
CA THR A 681 17.57 5.66 51.70
C THR A 681 18.93 6.28 51.40
N TYR A 682 18.97 7.09 50.34
CA TYR A 682 20.16 7.82 49.92
C TYR A 682 19.94 9.33 50.00
N LYS A 683 21.03 10.08 50.22
CA LYS A 683 21.10 11.54 49.98
C LYS A 683 21.97 11.76 48.75
N PRO A 684 21.37 11.91 47.55
CA PRO A 684 22.11 12.23 46.31
C PRO A 684 22.84 13.57 46.49
N THR A 685 24.01 13.71 45.89
CA THR A 685 24.71 14.98 45.76
C THR A 685 24.53 15.53 44.36
N TRP A 686 24.40 16.86 44.31
CA TRP A 686 24.33 17.62 43.06
C TRP A 686 25.63 18.43 42.94
N ASN A 687 26.47 18.10 41.94
CA ASN A 687 27.68 18.83 41.65
C ASN A 687 27.77 19.07 40.14
N PHE A 688 28.05 20.32 39.73
CA PHE A 688 28.29 20.72 38.32
C PHE A 688 27.26 20.13 37.32
N GLY A 689 25.98 20.25 37.61
CA GLY A 689 24.95 19.73 36.74
C GLY A 689 24.76 18.20 36.75
N LYS A 690 25.47 17.45 37.59
CA LYS A 690 25.37 15.98 37.68
C LYS A 690 24.87 15.51 39.05
N TYR A 691 23.89 14.58 39.00
CA TYR A 691 23.48 13.85 40.22
C TYR A 691 24.40 12.62 40.41
N SER A 692 24.84 12.40 41.64
CA SER A 692 25.64 11.24 41.99
C SER A 692 25.31 10.66 43.36
N LEU A 693 25.62 9.34 43.53
CA LEU A 693 25.60 8.65 44.81
C LEU A 693 27.06 8.41 45.25
N LYS A 694 27.56 9.29 46.13
CA LYS A 694 28.89 9.08 46.75
C LYS A 694 28.89 7.82 47.64
N LYS A 695 30.04 7.27 47.98
CA LYS A 695 30.21 6.04 48.75
C LYS A 695 29.41 6.05 50.07
N ASN A 696 29.28 7.16 50.75
CA ASN A 696 28.53 7.35 52.01
C ASN A 696 27.14 7.97 51.84
N ALA A 697 26.59 8.03 50.60
CA ALA A 697 25.25 8.59 50.33
C ALA A 697 24.12 7.75 50.94
N ARG A 698 24.33 6.43 51.20
CA ARG A 698 23.34 5.56 51.83
C ARG A 698 23.24 5.90 53.34
N LYS A 699 22.07 6.36 53.74
CA LYS A 699 21.82 6.84 55.12
C LYS A 699 21.08 5.80 55.97
N LYS A 700 20.29 4.91 55.33
CA LYS A 700 19.50 3.92 56.05
C LYS A 700 19.16 2.72 55.18
N THR A 701 19.09 1.53 55.79
CA THR A 701 18.65 0.28 55.20
C THR A 701 17.58 -0.37 56.05
N VAL A 702 16.49 -0.79 55.45
CA VAL A 702 15.43 -1.58 56.12
C VAL A 702 15.23 -2.86 55.35
N LYS A 703 15.59 -4.00 55.96
CA LYS A 703 15.35 -5.31 55.38
C LYS A 703 13.82 -5.58 55.34
N VAL A 704 13.33 -6.02 54.16
CA VAL A 704 11.90 -6.25 53.86
C VAL A 704 11.72 -7.67 53.25
N PRO A 705 10.49 -8.20 53.19
CA PRO A 705 10.22 -9.46 52.49
C PRO A 705 10.70 -9.42 51.06
N SER A 706 11.08 -10.58 50.50
CA SER A 706 11.61 -10.74 49.15
C SER A 706 10.60 -10.39 48.06
N MET A 707 11.11 -10.17 46.87
CA MET A 707 10.33 -9.83 45.66
C MET A 707 9.53 -8.50 45.82
N ASN A 708 10.16 -7.54 46.46
CA ASN A 708 9.64 -6.19 46.54
C ASN A 708 9.95 -5.44 45.23
N GLU A 709 8.98 -4.69 44.75
CA GLU A 709 8.98 -4.03 43.44
C GLU A 709 8.87 -2.49 43.62
N GLY A 710 7.92 -1.89 42.97
CA GLY A 710 7.71 -0.43 42.98
C GLY A 710 7.50 0.14 44.38
N ILE A 711 7.89 1.41 44.57
CA ILE A 711 7.80 2.16 45.81
C ILE A 711 7.31 3.58 45.52
N ALA A 712 6.40 4.08 46.35
CA ALA A 712 5.86 5.45 46.24
C ALA A 712 5.63 6.11 47.58
N ILE A 713 5.74 7.43 47.66
CA ILE A 713 5.36 8.21 48.84
C ILE A 713 3.89 8.60 48.72
N CYS A 714 3.12 8.28 49.77
CA CYS A 714 1.72 8.56 49.90
C CYS A 714 1.46 9.38 51.20
N GLY A 715 1.47 10.69 51.11
CA GLY A 715 1.42 11.59 52.26
C GLY A 715 2.59 11.37 53.23
N SER A 716 2.30 11.03 54.49
CA SER A 716 3.32 10.72 55.50
C SER A 716 3.82 9.28 55.46
N TYR A 717 3.32 8.46 54.53
CA TYR A 717 3.69 7.07 54.40
C TYR A 717 4.45 6.81 53.07
N THR A 718 5.27 5.80 53.09
CA THR A 718 5.91 5.21 51.89
C THR A 718 5.31 3.82 51.69
N ASP A 719 4.74 3.60 50.52
CA ASP A 719 4.09 2.35 50.14
C ASP A 719 4.99 1.52 49.27
N LEU A 720 5.05 0.22 49.52
CA LEU A 720 5.89 -0.75 48.84
C LEU A 720 5.03 -1.91 48.40
N ILE A 721 5.16 -2.30 47.11
CA ILE A 721 4.46 -3.45 46.56
C ILE A 721 5.40 -4.67 46.44
N TYR A 722 4.78 -5.83 46.28
CA TYR A 722 5.48 -7.13 46.19
C TYR A 722 4.81 -8.00 45.14
N GLU A 723 5.62 -8.67 44.32
CA GLU A 723 5.13 -9.72 43.41
C GLU A 723 5.04 -11.07 44.06
N SER A 724 5.61 -11.26 45.27
CA SER A 724 5.80 -12.54 45.94
C SER A 724 4.51 -13.34 46.16
N CYS A 725 3.37 -12.68 46.33
CA CYS A 725 2.08 -13.38 46.50
C CYS A 725 1.59 -14.06 45.19
N ALA A 726 2.06 -13.58 44.05
CA ALA A 726 1.74 -14.19 42.75
C ALA A 726 2.53 -15.52 42.52
N PHE A 727 3.50 -15.85 43.38
CA PHE A 727 4.30 -17.04 43.31
C PHE A 727 4.00 -17.94 44.50
N TYR A 728 3.34 -19.06 44.25
CA TYR A 728 2.84 -19.96 45.29
C TYR A 728 3.96 -20.62 46.13
N ASP A 729 5.17 -20.74 45.57
CA ASP A 729 6.37 -21.30 46.19
C ASP A 729 7.22 -20.24 46.93
N CYS A 730 6.78 -19.02 47.03
CA CYS A 730 7.49 -17.98 47.77
C CYS A 730 7.49 -18.25 49.26
N VAL A 731 8.68 -18.21 49.87
CA VAL A 731 8.90 -18.48 51.32
C VAL A 731 8.22 -17.44 52.20
N ALA A 732 8.19 -16.17 51.77
CA ALA A 732 7.63 -15.07 52.55
C ALA A 732 6.65 -14.24 51.70
N PRO A 733 5.53 -14.82 51.23
CA PRO A 733 4.59 -14.13 50.33
C PRO A 733 3.95 -12.95 51.03
N MET A 734 3.74 -11.86 50.27
CA MET A 734 3.11 -10.60 50.73
C MET A 734 1.90 -10.28 49.85
N ASP A 735 0.70 -10.34 50.44
CA ASP A 735 -0.59 -10.16 49.78
C ASP A 735 -1.04 -8.69 49.62
N ARG A 736 -0.19 -7.79 50.08
CA ARG A 736 -0.61 -6.39 50.20
C ARG A 736 0.49 -5.39 49.90
N ILE A 737 0.06 -4.18 49.53
CA ILE A 737 0.85 -2.96 49.50
C ILE A 737 1.12 -2.59 50.97
N THR A 738 2.39 -2.62 51.37
CA THR A 738 2.76 -2.32 52.76
C THR A 738 3.12 -0.87 52.95
N ALA A 739 2.59 -0.25 54.03
CA ALA A 739 2.80 1.15 54.35
C ALA A 739 3.78 1.33 55.49
N PHE A 740 4.76 2.21 55.36
CA PHE A 740 5.73 2.62 56.38
C PHE A 740 5.63 4.12 56.64
N LYS A 741 5.66 4.58 57.90
CA LYS A 741 5.86 6.02 58.16
C LYS A 741 7.17 6.47 57.51
N THR A 742 7.12 7.41 56.54
CA THR A 742 8.27 7.82 55.74
C THR A 742 9.45 8.21 56.62
N LYS A 743 9.25 9.01 57.72
CA LYS A 743 10.29 9.39 58.67
C LYS A 743 10.95 8.21 59.39
N LYS A 744 10.34 7.02 59.41
CA LYS A 744 10.95 5.83 60.02
C LYS A 744 11.87 5.07 59.07
N ILE A 745 11.82 5.35 57.76
CA ILE A 745 12.63 4.65 56.74
C ILE A 745 13.52 5.59 55.93
N SER A 746 13.26 6.91 55.93
CA SER A 746 14.07 7.93 55.26
C SER A 746 15.17 8.54 56.16
#